data_c556460b0eaa485c1bd20bacf475e59e
#
_entry.id   c556460b0eaa485c1bd20bacf475e59e
#
_cell.length_a   1.000
_cell.length_b   1.000
_cell.length_c   1.000
_cell.angle_alpha   90.00
_cell.angle_beta   90.00
_cell.angle_gamma   90.00
#
_symmetry.space_group_name_H-M   'P 1'
#
loop_
_entity.id
_entity.type
_entity.pdbx_description
1 polymer ?
#
loop_
_entity_poly.entity_id
_entity_poly.type
_entity_poly.pdbx_seq_one_letter_code
_entity_poly.pdbx_strand_id
1 'polypeptide(L)'
;MSILNFLSSTLGENPGDYNRRDFKGNPLTAEEIYESFTEWISTRGMTLYPAQDEAVLSIAAGHNVVLATPTGSGKSTVAVAAHFTGLATGQRSYYTAPIKALVSEKFFDLINIFGAENVGMITGDSAINTEAPIICCTAEILANIALREGKDADLCQVIMDEFHFYSDPQRGWAWQLPLLELPQAQFLLMSATLGDTTRFQEEMTALTGRESDLVAHSERPIPLHFYYSTTPVQETVQELVQTKQTPVYIVHFSQKAALEQANALLSVAIASKEDKERIAELIAKFRFGPGFGKALNKLVRAGIGIHHAGMLPKYRRLVEQLAQEGLLKVICGTDTLGVGINVPIRTVLITALSKFDGARSRRLRAREFHQIAGRAGRAGFDTAGTVVVQAPEHDIENARLLAKAQAKFGDDTKRINQSLSSKRKKAPEGFVGWSEKTFDQLVEAAPEPLTSSFDITHSMLLNLMHRPENPVIAAYRIIQENHESPARRRELLRKAIGIYKELLTGGVIERTNTPDEHGSYLCLTEDLQDNFALNQPLSAFAVAALELLDPESPSYALDALSLIEATLDSPNQVLYAQERKAKNELSAQLKADGVDYTERMNELDKVTYPQPLAELIDQAYTTYKQSAPWVARFEPRPKSIVRDMYERAMGFNDFVQYYSLERAEGVLLRYLSDAYKALRHTIPDSAVTDELDDIIEWLGELVRQTDSSLVDEWEKLAAGEDTATIAAEHASIEEEEPPAVTKNLRAFRVMVRNALFRRVELFADERDRALGALDEWCGWDADRWADAMDDYFDTYDDIYTDADARSPRLVSMDEDTAAHPGVWKVQQSFADPEDNFDFGIRAEVDLAASDEAGYPVLKILSVGEF
;
A
#
# COMPACT_ATOMS: atom_id res chain seq x y z
N MET A 1 -19.64 -10.46 -26.26
CA MET A 1 -19.72 -11.89 -25.97
C MET A 1 -18.60 -12.20 -24.99
N SER A 2 -18.88 -12.85 -23.84
CA SER A 2 -17.79 -13.22 -22.93
C SER A 2 -16.88 -14.23 -23.65
N ILE A 3 -15.61 -14.25 -23.26
CA ILE A 3 -14.63 -15.19 -23.84
C ILE A 3 -15.07 -16.64 -23.64
N LEU A 4 -15.81 -16.92 -22.56
CA LEU A 4 -16.37 -18.23 -22.23
C LEU A 4 -17.51 -18.63 -23.18
N ASN A 5 -18.39 -17.68 -23.51
CA ASN A 5 -19.44 -17.94 -24.53
C ASN A 5 -18.83 -18.14 -25.92
N PHE A 6 -17.68 -17.52 -26.17
CA PHE A 6 -16.95 -17.75 -27.42
C PHE A 6 -16.26 -19.12 -27.38
N LEU A 7 -15.56 -19.47 -26.29
CA LEU A 7 -14.97 -20.80 -26.09
C LEU A 7 -16.04 -21.91 -26.10
N SER A 8 -17.19 -21.73 -25.48
CA SER A 8 -18.28 -22.72 -25.47
C SER A 8 -18.96 -22.86 -26.86
N SER A 9 -19.04 -21.76 -27.63
CA SER A 9 -19.57 -21.82 -29.00
C SER A 9 -18.59 -22.44 -30.00
N THR A 10 -17.29 -22.38 -29.71
CA THR A 10 -16.22 -22.93 -30.57
C THR A 10 -15.74 -24.31 -30.11
N LEU A 11 -15.85 -24.61 -28.80
CA LEU A 11 -15.24 -25.78 -28.17
C LEU A 11 -16.21 -26.70 -27.39
N GLY A 12 -17.55 -26.43 -27.36
CA GLY A 12 -18.59 -27.31 -26.77
C GLY A 12 -19.23 -26.86 -25.45
N GLU A 13 -20.42 -27.37 -25.11
CA GLU A 13 -21.42 -26.82 -24.20
C GLU A 13 -21.16 -26.95 -22.68
N ASN A 14 -20.01 -27.41 -22.17
CA ASN A 14 -19.81 -27.56 -20.73
C ASN A 14 -18.57 -26.84 -20.20
N PRO A 15 -18.71 -25.68 -19.54
CA PRO A 15 -17.60 -24.94 -18.92
C PRO A 15 -16.85 -25.67 -17.79
N GLY A 16 -17.42 -26.73 -17.22
CA GLY A 16 -16.82 -27.55 -16.17
C GLY A 16 -16.03 -28.78 -16.66
N ASP A 17 -16.18 -29.12 -17.91
CA ASP A 17 -15.52 -30.26 -18.56
C ASP A 17 -14.61 -29.75 -19.70
N TYR A 18 -13.73 -28.81 -19.43
CA TYR A 18 -12.66 -28.42 -20.35
C TYR A 18 -11.68 -29.58 -20.52
N ASN A 19 -12.18 -30.66 -21.10
CA ASN A 19 -11.38 -31.75 -21.61
C ASN A 19 -10.78 -31.29 -22.94
N ARG A 20 -9.73 -30.50 -22.91
CA ARG A 20 -8.56 -30.24 -23.78
C ARG A 20 -8.59 -30.81 -25.18
N ARG A 21 -9.78 -30.99 -25.81
CA ARG A 21 -9.92 -31.71 -27.06
C ARG A 21 -10.93 -31.02 -27.98
N ASP A 22 -10.64 -31.00 -29.23
CA ASP A 22 -11.59 -30.59 -30.26
C ASP A 22 -12.88 -31.42 -30.21
N PHE A 23 -13.91 -31.05 -30.99
CA PHE A 23 -15.17 -31.79 -31.07
C PHE A 23 -14.99 -33.28 -31.48
N LYS A 24 -13.81 -33.70 -31.89
CA LYS A 24 -13.44 -35.07 -32.21
C LYS A 24 -12.63 -35.75 -31.11
N GLY A 25 -12.34 -35.08 -30.04
CA GLY A 25 -11.58 -35.58 -28.89
C GLY A 25 -10.05 -35.47 -29.03
N ASN A 26 -9.52 -34.69 -30.01
CA ASN A 26 -8.10 -34.42 -30.17
C ASN A 26 -7.65 -33.17 -29.34
N PRO A 27 -6.39 -33.10 -28.89
CA PRO A 27 -5.85 -31.87 -28.28
C PRO A 27 -5.93 -30.72 -29.30
N LEU A 28 -6.27 -29.50 -28.82
CA LEU A 28 -6.21 -28.31 -29.65
C LEU A 28 -4.79 -28.04 -30.11
N THR A 29 -4.63 -27.69 -31.36
CA THR A 29 -3.35 -27.29 -31.96
C THR A 29 -3.02 -25.83 -31.60
N ALA A 30 -1.75 -25.45 -31.65
CA ALA A 30 -1.30 -24.07 -31.48
C ALA A 30 -2.00 -23.11 -32.46
N GLU A 31 -2.25 -23.56 -33.73
CA GLU A 31 -2.93 -22.76 -34.74
C GLU A 31 -4.39 -22.51 -34.35
N GLU A 32 -5.13 -23.52 -33.89
CA GLU A 32 -6.52 -23.39 -33.45
C GLU A 32 -6.65 -22.47 -32.25
N ILE A 33 -5.72 -22.52 -31.28
CA ILE A 33 -5.70 -21.63 -30.12
C ILE A 33 -5.44 -20.18 -30.57
N TYR A 34 -4.46 -19.97 -31.45
CA TYR A 34 -4.11 -18.65 -31.95
C TYR A 34 -5.26 -18.04 -32.76
N GLU A 35 -5.85 -18.81 -33.71
CA GLU A 35 -6.98 -18.34 -34.51
C GLU A 35 -8.19 -18.00 -33.65
N SER A 36 -8.52 -18.82 -32.66
CA SER A 36 -9.64 -18.58 -31.75
C SER A 36 -9.43 -17.32 -30.92
N PHE A 37 -8.20 -17.05 -30.43
CA PHE A 37 -7.90 -15.83 -29.68
C PHE A 37 -7.98 -14.58 -30.57
N THR A 38 -7.45 -14.64 -31.80
CA THR A 38 -7.48 -13.52 -32.75
C THR A 38 -8.89 -13.20 -33.23
N GLU A 39 -9.73 -14.20 -33.42
CA GLU A 39 -11.14 -14.02 -33.72
C GLU A 39 -11.86 -13.34 -32.55
N TRP A 40 -11.63 -13.81 -31.32
CA TRP A 40 -12.22 -13.19 -30.14
C TRP A 40 -11.79 -11.71 -29.96
N ILE A 41 -10.53 -11.36 -30.18
CA ILE A 41 -10.04 -9.98 -30.17
C ILE A 41 -10.76 -9.14 -31.23
N SER A 42 -10.95 -9.69 -32.43
CA SER A 42 -11.65 -9.04 -33.53
C SER A 42 -13.12 -8.75 -33.19
N THR A 43 -13.81 -9.62 -32.44
CA THR A 43 -15.19 -9.38 -31.98
C THR A 43 -15.31 -8.20 -31.05
N ARG A 44 -14.20 -7.80 -30.44
CA ARG A 44 -14.10 -6.60 -29.57
C ARG A 44 -13.68 -5.33 -30.32
N GLY A 45 -13.56 -5.41 -31.64
CA GLY A 45 -13.13 -4.28 -32.48
C GLY A 45 -11.66 -3.92 -32.31
N MET A 46 -10.86 -4.83 -31.79
CA MET A 46 -9.42 -4.65 -31.59
C MET A 46 -8.64 -5.48 -32.62
N THR A 47 -7.44 -5.01 -32.94
CA THR A 47 -6.44 -5.72 -33.76
C THR A 47 -5.13 -5.80 -33.00
N LEU A 48 -4.48 -6.94 -33.05
CA LEU A 48 -3.16 -7.10 -32.42
C LEU A 48 -2.11 -6.25 -33.15
N TYR A 49 -1.25 -5.60 -32.40
CA TYR A 49 -0.02 -5.01 -32.93
C TYR A 49 0.96 -6.13 -33.30
N PRO A 50 1.90 -5.91 -34.24
CA PRO A 50 2.82 -6.96 -34.70
C PRO A 50 3.57 -7.68 -33.57
N ALA A 51 4.03 -6.96 -32.54
CA ALA A 51 4.69 -7.55 -31.39
C ALA A 51 3.73 -8.35 -30.47
N GLN A 52 2.47 -7.95 -30.37
CA GLN A 52 1.46 -8.74 -29.67
C GLN A 52 1.15 -10.02 -30.41
N ASP A 53 1.01 -9.92 -31.74
CA ASP A 53 0.73 -11.04 -32.63
C ASP A 53 1.83 -12.10 -32.55
N GLU A 54 3.10 -11.69 -32.67
CA GLU A 54 4.28 -12.53 -32.49
C GLU A 54 4.29 -13.21 -31.11
N ALA A 55 4.05 -12.45 -30.03
CA ALA A 55 4.04 -12.99 -28.67
C ALA A 55 2.89 -14.00 -28.47
N VAL A 56 1.68 -13.73 -29.00
CA VAL A 56 0.53 -14.61 -28.89
C VAL A 56 0.78 -15.92 -29.65
N LEU A 57 1.38 -15.86 -30.85
CA LEU A 57 1.75 -17.03 -31.62
C LEU A 57 2.78 -17.91 -30.86
N SER A 58 3.83 -17.29 -30.31
CA SER A 58 4.82 -17.99 -29.48
C SER A 58 4.21 -18.66 -28.25
N ILE A 59 3.29 -17.97 -27.56
CA ILE A 59 2.58 -18.51 -26.39
C ILE A 59 1.74 -19.73 -26.79
N ALA A 60 0.96 -19.62 -27.87
CA ALA A 60 0.14 -20.70 -28.38
C ALA A 60 1.00 -21.92 -28.85
N ALA A 61 2.20 -21.66 -29.37
CA ALA A 61 3.16 -22.71 -29.73
C ALA A 61 3.81 -23.38 -28.51
N GLY A 62 3.59 -22.87 -27.29
CA GLY A 62 4.14 -23.41 -26.03
C GLY A 62 5.54 -22.92 -25.69
N HIS A 63 6.05 -21.86 -26.36
CA HIS A 63 7.34 -21.27 -26.07
C HIS A 63 7.28 -20.36 -24.83
N ASN A 64 8.39 -20.25 -24.11
CA ASN A 64 8.55 -19.16 -23.14
C ASN A 64 8.69 -17.84 -23.90
N VAL A 65 8.18 -16.74 -23.32
CA VAL A 65 8.23 -15.43 -23.98
C VAL A 65 8.81 -14.38 -23.04
N VAL A 66 9.79 -13.64 -23.54
CA VAL A 66 10.28 -12.40 -22.91
C VAL A 66 9.73 -11.22 -23.70
N LEU A 67 8.73 -10.55 -23.13
CA LEU A 67 8.06 -9.40 -23.76
C LEU A 67 8.67 -8.10 -23.26
N ALA A 68 9.66 -7.60 -23.98
CA ALA A 68 10.43 -6.38 -23.65
C ALA A 68 9.94 -5.18 -24.48
N THR A 69 8.63 -5.01 -24.59
CA THR A 69 8.03 -3.93 -25.39
C THR A 69 7.75 -2.69 -24.53
N PRO A 70 7.76 -1.47 -25.11
CA PRO A 70 7.52 -0.23 -24.38
C PRO A 70 6.19 -0.19 -23.61
N THR A 71 6.08 0.72 -22.63
CA THR A 71 4.80 0.99 -21.96
C THR A 71 3.78 1.49 -23.00
N GLY A 72 2.54 1.05 -22.89
CA GLY A 72 1.46 1.38 -23.83
C GLY A 72 1.42 0.50 -25.10
N SER A 73 2.28 -0.51 -25.22
CA SER A 73 2.24 -1.49 -26.32
C SER A 73 1.18 -2.58 -26.14
N GLY A 74 0.35 -2.51 -25.09
CA GLY A 74 -0.71 -3.46 -24.83
C GLY A 74 -0.24 -4.83 -24.31
N LYS A 75 0.78 -4.87 -23.47
CA LYS A 75 1.27 -6.09 -22.76
C LYS A 75 0.16 -6.88 -22.08
N SER A 76 -0.84 -6.18 -21.51
CA SER A 76 -1.99 -6.83 -20.88
C SER A 76 -2.77 -7.74 -21.82
N THR A 77 -2.86 -7.42 -23.11
CA THR A 77 -3.51 -8.27 -24.13
C THR A 77 -2.75 -9.60 -24.30
N VAL A 78 -1.43 -9.56 -24.25
CA VAL A 78 -0.58 -10.76 -24.32
C VAL A 78 -0.74 -11.63 -23.07
N ALA A 79 -0.86 -10.99 -21.87
CA ALA A 79 -1.19 -11.73 -20.64
C ALA A 79 -2.56 -12.41 -20.72
N VAL A 80 -3.57 -11.72 -21.28
CA VAL A 80 -4.90 -12.32 -21.55
C VAL A 80 -4.79 -13.51 -22.50
N ALA A 81 -3.97 -13.42 -23.55
CA ALA A 81 -3.73 -14.54 -24.46
C ALA A 81 -3.08 -15.74 -23.77
N ALA A 82 -2.16 -15.52 -22.83
CA ALA A 82 -1.56 -16.59 -22.05
C ALA A 82 -2.62 -17.29 -21.17
N HIS A 83 -3.45 -16.53 -20.45
CA HIS A 83 -4.56 -17.11 -19.67
C HIS A 83 -5.59 -17.84 -20.56
N PHE A 84 -5.90 -17.27 -21.73
CA PHE A 84 -6.76 -17.92 -22.72
C PHE A 84 -6.18 -19.27 -23.16
N THR A 85 -4.88 -19.33 -23.46
CA THR A 85 -4.17 -20.56 -23.82
C THR A 85 -4.22 -21.59 -22.69
N GLY A 86 -4.01 -21.16 -21.45
CA GLY A 86 -4.15 -22.00 -20.25
C GLY A 86 -5.55 -22.61 -20.14
N LEU A 87 -6.59 -21.82 -20.27
CA LEU A 87 -7.97 -22.28 -20.26
C LEU A 87 -8.26 -23.24 -21.42
N ALA A 88 -7.87 -22.87 -22.64
CA ALA A 88 -8.09 -23.70 -23.84
C ALA A 88 -7.41 -25.07 -23.73
N THR A 89 -6.27 -25.14 -23.04
CA THR A 89 -5.55 -26.40 -22.77
C THR A 89 -5.94 -27.05 -21.44
N GLY A 90 -6.88 -26.46 -20.69
CA GLY A 90 -7.32 -26.89 -19.36
C GLY A 90 -6.21 -26.90 -18.32
N GLN A 91 -5.32 -25.93 -18.40
CA GLN A 91 -4.16 -25.79 -17.53
C GLN A 91 -4.30 -24.55 -16.62
N ARG A 92 -3.83 -24.66 -15.38
CA ARG A 92 -3.85 -23.56 -14.42
C ARG A 92 -2.74 -22.56 -14.74
N SER A 93 -3.08 -21.28 -14.71
CA SER A 93 -2.19 -20.16 -15.01
C SER A 93 -2.11 -19.18 -13.85
N TYR A 94 -0.90 -18.66 -13.57
CA TYR A 94 -0.64 -17.70 -12.49
C TYR A 94 -0.19 -16.36 -13.07
N TYR A 95 -0.89 -15.30 -12.67
CA TYR A 95 -0.48 -13.93 -12.92
C TYR A 95 0.19 -13.37 -11.65
N THR A 96 1.41 -12.90 -11.76
CA THR A 96 2.11 -12.32 -10.61
C THR A 96 2.57 -10.89 -10.88
N ALA A 97 2.42 -10.04 -9.84
CA ALA A 97 2.81 -8.64 -9.86
C ALA A 97 3.51 -8.24 -8.56
N PRO A 98 4.29 -7.12 -8.56
CA PRO A 98 5.14 -6.75 -7.43
C PRO A 98 4.39 -6.23 -6.21
N ILE A 99 3.19 -5.73 -6.37
CA ILE A 99 2.40 -5.14 -5.28
C ILE A 99 0.95 -5.59 -5.32
N LYS A 100 0.35 -5.73 -4.14
CA LYS A 100 -1.04 -6.15 -3.96
C LYS A 100 -2.02 -5.33 -4.79
N ALA A 101 -1.87 -4.01 -4.86
CA ALA A 101 -2.77 -3.14 -5.60
C ALA A 101 -2.84 -3.51 -7.09
N LEU A 102 -1.72 -3.88 -7.72
CA LEU A 102 -1.70 -4.37 -9.10
C LEU A 102 -2.34 -5.74 -9.26
N VAL A 103 -2.10 -6.63 -8.27
CA VAL A 103 -2.74 -7.95 -8.25
C VAL A 103 -4.25 -7.80 -8.21
N SER A 104 -4.77 -6.94 -7.32
CA SER A 104 -6.21 -6.67 -7.20
C SER A 104 -6.79 -6.03 -8.48
N GLU A 105 -6.11 -5.02 -9.06
CA GLU A 105 -6.53 -4.42 -10.33
C GLU A 105 -6.66 -5.47 -11.44
N LYS A 106 -5.64 -6.33 -11.58
CA LYS A 106 -5.65 -7.39 -12.59
C LYS A 106 -6.66 -8.49 -12.31
N PHE A 107 -6.90 -8.81 -11.05
CA PHE A 107 -7.96 -9.73 -10.65
C PHE A 107 -9.32 -9.25 -11.17
N PHE A 108 -9.70 -7.99 -10.94
CA PHE A 108 -10.95 -7.44 -11.45
C PHE A 108 -10.97 -7.32 -12.98
N ASP A 109 -9.86 -6.90 -13.61
CA ASP A 109 -9.75 -6.88 -15.07
C ASP A 109 -10.01 -8.28 -15.68
N LEU A 110 -9.42 -9.32 -15.10
CA LEU A 110 -9.56 -10.70 -15.58
C LEU A 110 -10.94 -11.29 -15.29
N ILE A 111 -11.58 -10.93 -14.16
CA ILE A 111 -12.98 -11.29 -13.90
C ILE A 111 -13.90 -10.74 -14.99
N ASN A 112 -13.73 -9.49 -15.39
CA ASN A 112 -14.51 -8.86 -16.46
C ASN A 112 -14.33 -9.54 -17.83
N ILE A 113 -13.22 -10.26 -18.02
CA ILE A 113 -12.90 -10.97 -19.25
C ILE A 113 -13.34 -12.43 -19.18
N PHE A 114 -12.96 -13.13 -18.10
CA PHE A 114 -13.07 -14.58 -17.99
C PHE A 114 -14.21 -15.07 -17.09
N GLY A 115 -14.88 -14.17 -16.37
CA GLY A 115 -15.90 -14.54 -15.35
C GLY A 115 -15.29 -14.82 -13.99
N ALA A 116 -16.08 -14.57 -12.95
CA ALA A 116 -15.65 -14.67 -11.55
C ALA A 116 -15.29 -16.10 -11.13
N GLU A 117 -15.98 -17.09 -11.70
CA GLU A 117 -15.77 -18.51 -11.42
C GLU A 117 -14.42 -19.03 -11.90
N ASN A 118 -13.78 -18.34 -12.86
CA ASN A 118 -12.51 -18.75 -13.45
C ASN A 118 -11.30 -18.00 -12.92
N VAL A 119 -11.49 -17.01 -12.06
CA VAL A 119 -10.40 -16.18 -11.58
C VAL A 119 -10.35 -16.20 -10.05
N GLY A 120 -9.18 -16.46 -9.52
CA GLY A 120 -8.89 -16.43 -8.09
C GLY A 120 -7.78 -15.42 -7.74
N MET A 121 -7.66 -15.09 -6.47
CA MET A 121 -6.61 -14.22 -5.97
C MET A 121 -6.01 -14.78 -4.69
N ILE A 122 -4.67 -14.76 -4.59
CA ILE A 122 -3.94 -15.14 -3.38
C ILE A 122 -2.92 -14.05 -3.07
N THR A 123 -3.09 -13.39 -1.93
CA THR A 123 -2.16 -12.40 -1.39
C THR A 123 -1.80 -12.75 0.06
N GLY A 124 -0.90 -12.03 0.70
CA GLY A 124 -0.53 -12.31 2.09
C GLY A 124 -1.68 -12.21 3.10
N ASP A 125 -2.76 -11.53 2.75
CA ASP A 125 -3.90 -11.23 3.60
C ASP A 125 -5.27 -11.61 2.98
N SER A 126 -5.29 -12.22 1.78
CA SER A 126 -6.52 -12.56 1.08
C SER A 126 -6.34 -13.82 0.22
N ALA A 127 -7.29 -14.74 0.32
CA ALA A 127 -7.37 -15.94 -0.51
C ALA A 127 -8.81 -16.11 -1.02
N ILE A 128 -9.00 -15.94 -2.33
CA ILE A 128 -10.32 -15.93 -2.98
C ILE A 128 -10.28 -16.91 -4.13
N ASN A 129 -11.24 -17.82 -4.20
CA ASN A 129 -11.39 -18.79 -5.28
C ASN A 129 -10.05 -19.45 -5.66
N THR A 130 -9.36 -20.02 -4.67
CA THR A 130 -7.99 -20.56 -4.80
C THR A 130 -7.90 -21.74 -5.78
N GLU A 131 -9.02 -22.38 -6.08
CA GLU A 131 -9.12 -23.49 -7.03
C GLU A 131 -9.38 -23.05 -8.47
N ALA A 132 -9.50 -21.74 -8.71
CA ALA A 132 -9.74 -21.22 -10.05
C ALA A 132 -8.61 -21.55 -11.03
N PRO A 133 -8.91 -21.69 -12.33
CA PRO A 133 -7.90 -21.95 -13.35
C PRO A 133 -6.95 -20.76 -13.60
N ILE A 134 -7.34 -19.55 -13.23
CA ILE A 134 -6.50 -18.35 -13.32
C ILE A 134 -6.31 -17.81 -11.91
N ILE A 135 -5.08 -17.72 -11.44
CA ILE A 135 -4.75 -17.19 -10.10
C ILE A 135 -3.93 -15.92 -10.23
N CYS A 136 -4.41 -14.83 -9.62
CA CYS A 136 -3.66 -13.60 -9.43
C CYS A 136 -2.96 -13.61 -8.06
N CYS A 137 -1.65 -13.43 -8.01
CA CYS A 137 -0.92 -13.46 -6.74
C CYS A 137 0.28 -12.49 -6.72
N THR A 138 0.81 -12.21 -5.53
CA THR A 138 2.09 -11.50 -5.41
C THR A 138 3.26 -12.44 -5.70
N ALA A 139 4.41 -11.87 -6.07
CA ALA A 139 5.60 -12.65 -6.41
C ALA A 139 6.06 -13.55 -5.25
N GLU A 140 5.91 -13.11 -3.99
CA GLU A 140 6.26 -13.88 -2.82
C GLU A 140 5.38 -15.13 -2.64
N ILE A 141 4.10 -15.04 -2.95
CA ILE A 141 3.18 -16.19 -2.92
C ILE A 141 3.60 -17.23 -3.96
N LEU A 142 3.84 -16.80 -5.20
CA LEU A 142 4.32 -17.71 -6.24
C LEU A 142 5.67 -18.36 -5.88
N ALA A 143 6.58 -17.57 -5.29
CA ALA A 143 7.86 -18.08 -4.82
C ALA A 143 7.70 -19.13 -3.71
N ASN A 144 6.76 -18.95 -2.78
CA ASN A 144 6.48 -19.92 -1.74
C ASN A 144 5.87 -21.23 -2.30
N ILE A 145 4.97 -21.12 -3.28
CA ILE A 145 4.45 -22.30 -4.04
C ILE A 145 5.62 -23.02 -4.73
N ALA A 146 6.46 -22.28 -5.44
CA ALA A 146 7.64 -22.82 -6.11
C ALA A 146 8.60 -23.52 -5.14
N LEU A 147 8.80 -22.97 -3.93
CA LEU A 147 9.64 -23.61 -2.90
C LEU A 147 8.99 -24.86 -2.29
N ARG A 148 7.69 -24.83 -2.05
CA ARG A 148 6.98 -25.90 -1.33
C ARG A 148 6.65 -27.09 -2.23
N GLU A 149 6.22 -26.81 -3.47
CA GLU A 149 5.68 -27.81 -4.39
C GLU A 149 6.63 -28.11 -5.55
N GLY A 150 7.40 -27.11 -6.00
CA GLY A 150 8.38 -27.28 -7.09
C GLY A 150 7.75 -27.79 -8.38
N LYS A 151 8.34 -28.86 -8.91
CA LYS A 151 7.85 -29.52 -10.16
C LYS A 151 6.44 -30.13 -10.04
N ASP A 152 5.98 -30.37 -8.81
CA ASP A 152 4.67 -30.98 -8.53
C ASP A 152 3.57 -29.93 -8.33
N ALA A 153 3.92 -28.63 -8.39
CA ALA A 153 2.96 -27.53 -8.30
C ALA A 153 1.92 -27.61 -9.44
N ASP A 154 0.64 -27.46 -9.08
CA ASP A 154 -0.47 -27.47 -10.01
C ASP A 154 -0.55 -26.15 -10.78
N LEU A 155 0.42 -25.95 -11.66
CA LEU A 155 0.47 -24.79 -12.56
C LEU A 155 1.26 -25.15 -13.83
N CYS A 156 0.85 -24.56 -14.95
CA CYS A 156 1.51 -24.77 -16.22
C CYS A 156 1.92 -23.47 -16.91
N GLN A 157 1.38 -22.34 -16.49
CA GLN A 157 1.77 -21.04 -17.04
C GLN A 157 2.00 -20.03 -15.92
N VAL A 158 3.05 -19.24 -16.07
CA VAL A 158 3.45 -18.17 -15.13
C VAL A 158 3.66 -16.87 -15.91
N ILE A 159 2.80 -15.90 -15.64
CA ILE A 159 2.86 -14.55 -16.19
C ILE A 159 3.47 -13.63 -15.12
N MET A 160 4.66 -13.11 -15.38
CA MET A 160 5.40 -12.24 -14.46
C MET A 160 5.38 -10.80 -14.99
N ASP A 161 4.46 -9.99 -14.48
CA ASP A 161 4.36 -8.58 -14.87
C ASP A 161 5.31 -7.71 -14.04
N GLU A 162 5.80 -6.63 -14.65
CA GLU A 162 6.83 -5.76 -14.07
C GLU A 162 8.10 -6.54 -13.65
N PHE A 163 8.55 -7.46 -14.47
CA PHE A 163 9.67 -8.37 -14.19
C PHE A 163 10.98 -7.65 -13.82
N HIS A 164 11.10 -6.35 -14.07
CA HIS A 164 12.24 -5.56 -13.63
C HIS A 164 12.44 -5.53 -12.10
N PHE A 165 11.39 -5.85 -11.29
CA PHE A 165 11.51 -6.06 -9.84
C PHE A 165 12.41 -7.24 -9.45
N TYR A 166 12.79 -8.09 -10.39
CA TYR A 166 13.86 -9.07 -10.21
C TYR A 166 15.15 -8.48 -9.63
N SER A 167 15.45 -7.22 -9.93
CA SER A 167 16.61 -6.49 -9.39
C SER A 167 16.34 -5.73 -8.08
N ASP A 168 15.19 -5.92 -7.46
CA ASP A 168 14.89 -5.32 -6.17
C ASP A 168 15.74 -5.96 -5.06
N PRO A 169 16.48 -5.15 -4.25
CA PRO A 169 17.37 -5.69 -3.22
C PRO A 169 16.68 -6.50 -2.12
N GLN A 170 15.41 -6.26 -1.86
CA GLN A 170 14.66 -6.91 -0.79
C GLN A 170 13.78 -8.05 -1.30
N ARG A 171 13.22 -7.90 -2.50
CA ARG A 171 12.16 -8.76 -3.04
C ARG A 171 12.55 -9.53 -4.30
N GLY A 172 13.72 -9.25 -4.91
CA GLY A 172 14.16 -9.86 -6.17
C GLY A 172 14.25 -11.39 -6.12
N TRP A 173 14.50 -11.99 -4.96
CA TRP A 173 14.51 -13.42 -4.76
C TRP A 173 13.16 -14.08 -5.14
N ALA A 174 12.05 -13.41 -4.89
CA ALA A 174 10.73 -13.92 -5.20
C ALA A 174 10.46 -14.03 -6.72
N TRP A 175 11.11 -13.19 -7.50
CA TRP A 175 11.05 -13.25 -8.97
C TRP A 175 11.97 -14.34 -9.54
N GLN A 176 13.03 -14.69 -8.81
CA GLN A 176 13.99 -15.67 -9.27
C GLN A 176 13.56 -17.11 -8.99
N LEU A 177 12.98 -17.39 -7.82
CA LEU A 177 12.65 -18.76 -7.38
C LEU A 177 11.75 -19.53 -8.37
N PRO A 178 10.69 -18.96 -8.94
CA PRO A 178 9.90 -19.64 -9.97
C PRO A 178 10.73 -20.05 -11.19
N LEU A 179 11.69 -19.21 -11.61
CA LEU A 179 12.62 -19.50 -12.71
C LEU A 179 13.68 -20.55 -12.38
N LEU A 180 13.74 -21.05 -11.16
CA LEU A 180 14.66 -22.12 -10.73
C LEU A 180 13.92 -23.43 -10.43
N GLU A 181 12.65 -23.34 -10.00
CA GLU A 181 11.97 -24.46 -9.34
C GLU A 181 10.69 -24.94 -10.06
N LEU A 182 10.26 -24.27 -11.14
CA LEU A 182 9.03 -24.64 -11.88
C LEU A 182 9.33 -25.10 -13.31
N PRO A 183 9.96 -26.28 -13.53
CA PRO A 183 10.33 -26.76 -14.85
C PRO A 183 9.11 -27.07 -15.75
N GLN A 184 7.94 -27.35 -15.16
CA GLN A 184 6.70 -27.61 -15.89
C GLN A 184 6.07 -26.34 -16.49
N ALA A 185 6.42 -25.15 -15.97
CA ALA A 185 5.80 -23.90 -16.34
C ALA A 185 6.25 -23.39 -17.73
N GLN A 186 5.32 -22.80 -18.46
CA GLN A 186 5.61 -21.87 -19.55
C GLN A 186 5.66 -20.46 -18.96
N PHE A 187 6.74 -19.72 -19.21
CA PHE A 187 6.95 -18.39 -18.67
C PHE A 187 6.66 -17.28 -19.67
N LEU A 188 5.94 -16.25 -19.21
CA LEU A 188 5.79 -14.97 -19.89
C LEU A 188 6.36 -13.88 -18.97
N LEU A 189 7.55 -13.36 -19.29
CA LEU A 189 8.20 -12.27 -18.56
C LEU A 189 7.89 -10.94 -19.24
N MET A 190 7.23 -10.01 -18.54
CA MET A 190 6.80 -8.75 -19.11
C MET A 190 7.43 -7.55 -18.39
N SER A 191 8.09 -6.67 -19.12
CA SER A 191 8.47 -5.34 -18.65
C SER A 191 8.92 -4.45 -19.81
N ALA A 192 8.85 -3.13 -19.61
CA ALA A 192 9.30 -2.16 -20.61
C ALA A 192 10.81 -1.92 -20.60
N THR A 193 11.53 -2.37 -19.57
CA THR A 193 12.92 -1.94 -19.29
C THR A 193 13.81 -3.10 -18.83
N LEU A 194 13.87 -4.19 -19.60
CA LEU A 194 14.60 -5.41 -19.18
C LEU A 194 16.12 -5.31 -19.41
N GLY A 195 16.55 -4.56 -20.40
CA GLY A 195 17.95 -4.57 -20.84
C GLY A 195 18.29 -5.86 -21.58
N ASP A 196 19.52 -6.39 -21.40
CA ASP A 196 19.92 -7.67 -21.99
C ASP A 196 19.19 -8.84 -21.30
N THR A 197 18.48 -9.64 -22.08
CA THR A 197 17.65 -10.75 -21.62
C THR A 197 18.18 -12.13 -22.02
N THR A 198 19.30 -12.19 -22.71
CA THR A 198 19.90 -13.44 -23.27
C THR A 198 19.99 -14.54 -22.20
N ARG A 199 20.47 -14.16 -21.01
CA ARG A 199 20.59 -15.08 -19.90
C ARG A 199 19.24 -15.70 -19.49
N PHE A 200 18.18 -14.90 -19.39
CA PHE A 200 16.86 -15.40 -19.02
C PHE A 200 16.29 -16.37 -20.07
N GLN A 201 16.51 -16.10 -21.35
CA GLN A 201 16.09 -17.00 -22.43
C GLN A 201 16.81 -18.35 -22.34
N GLU A 202 18.13 -18.33 -22.17
CA GLU A 202 18.95 -19.55 -22.04
C GLU A 202 18.54 -20.38 -20.80
N GLU A 203 18.38 -19.73 -19.65
CA GLU A 203 18.03 -20.37 -18.39
C GLU A 203 16.59 -20.94 -18.41
N MET A 204 15.60 -20.20 -18.93
CA MET A 204 14.25 -20.73 -19.11
C MET A 204 14.20 -21.91 -20.07
N THR A 205 14.93 -21.84 -21.17
CA THR A 205 15.01 -22.96 -22.12
C THR A 205 15.65 -24.19 -21.47
N ALA A 206 16.73 -23.99 -20.71
CA ALA A 206 17.40 -25.09 -20.01
C ALA A 206 16.50 -25.72 -18.92
N LEU A 207 15.76 -24.90 -18.16
CA LEU A 207 14.87 -25.34 -17.11
C LEU A 207 13.66 -26.12 -17.64
N THR A 208 12.97 -25.52 -18.63
CA THR A 208 11.65 -26.00 -19.06
C THR A 208 11.70 -26.94 -20.26
N GLY A 209 12.84 -26.97 -20.98
CA GLY A 209 12.95 -27.67 -22.27
C GLY A 209 12.14 -27.03 -23.40
N ARG A 210 11.54 -25.85 -23.17
CA ARG A 210 10.78 -25.07 -24.16
C ARG A 210 11.68 -24.04 -24.83
N GLU A 211 11.46 -23.73 -26.09
CA GLU A 211 12.11 -22.60 -26.74
C GLU A 211 11.71 -21.31 -26.03
N SER A 212 12.59 -20.29 -26.06
CA SER A 212 12.36 -19.02 -25.39
C SER A 212 12.54 -17.87 -26.38
N ASP A 213 11.46 -17.18 -26.71
CA ASP A 213 11.41 -16.13 -27.70
C ASP A 213 11.54 -14.75 -27.03
N LEU A 214 12.31 -13.85 -27.65
CA LEU A 214 12.40 -12.44 -27.27
C LEU A 214 11.57 -11.59 -28.23
N VAL A 215 10.50 -11.00 -27.73
CA VAL A 215 9.71 -10.00 -28.44
C VAL A 215 10.10 -8.61 -27.92
N ALA A 216 11.09 -8.00 -28.55
CA ALA A 216 11.67 -6.71 -28.16
C ALA A 216 11.49 -5.62 -29.21
N HIS A 217 11.33 -5.99 -30.47
CA HIS A 217 11.29 -5.07 -31.60
C HIS A 217 9.85 -4.62 -31.88
N SER A 218 9.36 -3.68 -31.10
CA SER A 218 8.19 -2.91 -31.53
C SER A 218 8.60 -1.45 -31.60
N GLU A 219 8.42 -0.84 -32.76
CA GLU A 219 8.34 0.62 -32.80
C GLU A 219 7.24 1.02 -31.80
N ARG A 220 7.57 1.96 -30.94
CA ARG A 220 6.60 2.46 -29.98
C ARG A 220 5.39 3.00 -30.74
N PRO A 221 4.14 2.53 -30.50
CA PRO A 221 2.96 3.00 -31.20
C PRO A 221 2.83 4.54 -31.15
N ILE A 222 3.29 5.15 -30.08
CA ILE A 222 3.31 6.60 -29.86
C ILE A 222 4.76 7.06 -29.67
N PRO A 223 5.39 7.71 -30.66
CA PRO A 223 6.75 8.23 -30.52
C PRO A 223 6.84 9.28 -29.42
N LEU A 224 8.01 9.36 -28.78
CA LEU A 224 8.28 10.34 -27.71
C LEU A 224 9.17 11.46 -28.23
N HIS A 225 8.77 12.69 -27.91
CA HIS A 225 9.60 13.88 -28.08
C HIS A 225 10.15 14.33 -26.73
N PHE A 226 11.44 14.57 -26.66
CA PHE A 226 12.16 14.90 -25.45
C PHE A 226 12.61 16.35 -25.46
N TYR A 227 12.36 17.08 -24.37
CA TYR A 227 12.69 18.49 -24.22
C TYR A 227 13.34 18.77 -22.86
N TYR A 228 14.36 19.63 -22.85
CA TYR A 228 14.96 20.15 -21.63
C TYR A 228 14.48 21.59 -21.40
N SER A 229 13.74 21.84 -20.30
CA SER A 229 13.14 23.14 -20.00
C SER A 229 14.00 23.94 -19.03
N THR A 230 14.31 25.19 -19.41
CA THR A 230 14.97 26.19 -18.56
C THR A 230 14.03 27.28 -18.06
N THR A 231 12.71 27.10 -18.25
CA THR A 231 11.66 27.97 -17.73
C THR A 231 11.08 27.37 -16.45
N PRO A 232 10.51 28.17 -15.54
CA PRO A 232 9.84 27.63 -14.35
C PRO A 232 8.69 26.70 -14.68
N VAL A 233 8.44 25.74 -13.80
CA VAL A 233 7.38 24.71 -13.99
C VAL A 233 6.03 25.33 -14.33
N GLN A 234 5.62 26.43 -13.66
CA GLN A 234 4.33 27.09 -13.88
C GLN A 234 4.21 27.62 -15.32
N GLU A 235 5.28 28.20 -15.87
CA GLU A 235 5.29 28.73 -17.24
C GLU A 235 5.31 27.57 -18.26
N THR A 236 6.10 26.53 -18.01
CA THR A 236 6.12 25.31 -18.82
C THR A 236 4.73 24.66 -18.85
N VAL A 237 4.06 24.52 -17.70
CA VAL A 237 2.70 23.94 -17.62
C VAL A 237 1.69 24.82 -18.36
N GLN A 238 1.79 26.14 -18.22
CA GLN A 238 0.91 27.07 -18.93
C GLN A 238 1.06 26.93 -20.46
N GLU A 239 2.27 26.80 -20.97
CA GLU A 239 2.55 26.56 -22.38
C GLU A 239 1.96 25.22 -22.84
N LEU A 240 2.17 24.14 -22.08
CA LEU A 240 1.63 22.81 -22.39
C LEU A 240 0.10 22.79 -22.42
N VAL A 241 -0.57 23.53 -21.51
CA VAL A 241 -2.03 23.69 -21.51
C VAL A 241 -2.49 24.47 -22.75
N GLN A 242 -1.84 25.59 -23.07
CA GLN A 242 -2.17 26.44 -24.24
C GLN A 242 -1.99 25.69 -25.56
N THR A 243 -0.95 24.86 -25.65
CA THR A 243 -0.65 24.06 -26.86
C THR A 243 -1.40 22.72 -26.89
N LYS A 244 -2.35 22.52 -25.98
CA LYS A 244 -3.17 21.30 -25.88
C LYS A 244 -2.38 20.00 -25.70
N GLN A 245 -1.24 20.05 -24.98
CA GLN A 245 -0.41 18.88 -24.65
C GLN A 245 -0.77 18.29 -23.29
N THR A 246 -2.05 18.32 -22.94
CA THR A 246 -2.62 17.78 -21.70
C THR A 246 -3.28 16.43 -21.95
N PRO A 247 -3.41 15.56 -20.92
CA PRO A 247 -3.00 15.73 -19.52
C PRO A 247 -1.48 15.72 -19.31
N VAL A 248 -1.01 16.57 -18.40
CA VAL A 248 0.40 16.67 -18.00
C VAL A 248 0.58 15.98 -16.66
N TYR A 249 1.47 14.99 -16.61
CA TYR A 249 1.88 14.35 -15.37
C TYR A 249 3.21 14.93 -14.90
N ILE A 250 3.20 15.60 -13.73
CA ILE A 250 4.39 16.22 -13.14
C ILE A 250 4.97 15.27 -12.09
N VAL A 251 6.15 14.75 -12.35
CA VAL A 251 6.82 13.78 -11.50
C VAL A 251 7.71 14.47 -10.47
N HIS A 252 7.43 14.22 -9.21
CA HIS A 252 8.24 14.66 -8.06
C HIS A 252 8.83 13.45 -7.34
N PHE A 253 9.88 13.68 -6.56
CA PHE A 253 10.53 12.61 -5.75
C PHE A 253 10.20 12.72 -4.26
N SER A 254 9.20 13.52 -3.90
CA SER A 254 8.60 13.55 -2.57
C SER A 254 7.13 13.98 -2.63
N GLN A 255 6.33 13.46 -1.71
CA GLN A 255 4.91 13.82 -1.56
C GLN A 255 4.74 15.32 -1.25
N LYS A 256 5.64 15.87 -0.43
CA LYS A 256 5.66 17.29 -0.07
C LYS A 256 5.82 18.18 -1.31
N ALA A 257 6.81 17.90 -2.15
CA ALA A 257 7.05 18.65 -3.38
C ALA A 257 5.86 18.56 -4.36
N ALA A 258 5.23 17.39 -4.48
CA ALA A 258 4.05 17.21 -5.31
C ALA A 258 2.89 18.10 -4.85
N LEU A 259 2.60 18.15 -3.55
CA LEU A 259 1.53 18.99 -3.00
C LEU A 259 1.84 20.50 -3.10
N GLU A 260 3.07 20.90 -2.82
CA GLU A 260 3.52 22.29 -2.94
C GLU A 260 3.41 22.77 -4.38
N GLN A 261 3.81 21.96 -5.35
CA GLN A 261 3.68 22.27 -6.76
C GLN A 261 2.21 22.36 -7.20
N ALA A 262 1.37 21.41 -6.78
CA ALA A 262 -0.06 21.42 -7.09
C ALA A 262 -0.72 22.71 -6.57
N ASN A 263 -0.41 23.13 -5.34
CA ASN A 263 -0.90 24.39 -4.78
C ASN A 263 -0.37 25.61 -5.53
N ALA A 264 0.89 25.63 -5.93
CA ALA A 264 1.48 26.72 -6.72
C ALA A 264 0.78 26.89 -8.09
N LEU A 265 0.33 25.80 -8.68
CA LEU A 265 -0.38 25.77 -9.96
C LEU A 265 -1.84 26.29 -9.87
N LEU A 266 -2.40 26.47 -8.68
CA LEU A 266 -3.74 27.12 -8.53
C LEU A 266 -3.77 28.56 -9.08
N SER A 267 -2.62 29.21 -9.22
CA SER A 267 -2.50 30.53 -9.85
C SER A 267 -2.57 30.51 -11.38
N VAL A 268 -2.48 29.33 -11.99
CA VAL A 268 -2.52 29.12 -13.44
C VAL A 268 -3.93 28.73 -13.88
N ALA A 269 -4.43 29.29 -14.97
CA ALA A 269 -5.72 28.90 -15.55
C ALA A 269 -5.54 27.55 -16.30
N ILE A 270 -5.83 26.42 -15.63
CA ILE A 270 -5.61 25.07 -16.14
C ILE A 270 -6.86 24.49 -16.80
N ALA A 271 -8.00 24.48 -16.09
CA ALA A 271 -9.25 23.94 -16.61
C ALA A 271 -10.15 25.01 -17.20
N SER A 272 -10.89 24.66 -18.25
CA SER A 272 -11.95 25.51 -18.84
C SER A 272 -13.12 25.69 -17.86
N LYS A 273 -14.03 26.59 -18.20
CA LYS A 273 -15.26 26.80 -17.41
C LYS A 273 -16.13 25.54 -17.44
N GLU A 274 -16.29 24.96 -18.62
CA GLU A 274 -17.05 23.71 -18.84
C GLU A 274 -16.48 22.56 -18.05
N ASP A 275 -15.14 22.38 -18.07
CA ASP A 275 -14.48 21.32 -17.28
C ASP A 275 -14.75 21.50 -15.77
N LYS A 276 -14.68 22.75 -15.27
CA LYS A 276 -14.94 23.03 -13.84
C LYS A 276 -16.39 22.76 -13.45
N GLU A 277 -17.36 23.11 -14.32
CA GLU A 277 -18.77 22.80 -14.09
C GLU A 277 -18.98 21.28 -14.06
N ARG A 278 -18.41 20.56 -15.03
CA ARG A 278 -18.52 19.10 -15.08
C ARG A 278 -17.87 18.41 -13.88
N ILE A 279 -16.68 18.85 -13.46
CA ILE A 279 -16.05 18.36 -12.23
C ILE A 279 -16.96 18.61 -11.03
N ALA A 280 -17.54 19.82 -10.90
CA ALA A 280 -18.41 20.16 -9.79
C ALA A 280 -19.65 19.27 -9.71
N GLU A 281 -20.23 18.88 -10.86
CA GLU A 281 -21.34 17.93 -10.95
C GLU A 281 -20.93 16.53 -10.47
N LEU A 282 -19.79 16.00 -10.97
CA LEU A 282 -19.34 14.65 -10.65
C LEU A 282 -18.95 14.48 -9.18
N ILE A 283 -18.34 15.51 -8.58
CA ILE A 283 -17.93 15.45 -7.16
C ILE A 283 -19.00 15.96 -6.19
N ALA A 284 -20.22 16.29 -6.66
CA ALA A 284 -21.26 16.87 -5.81
C ALA A 284 -21.66 15.97 -4.64
N LYS A 285 -21.65 14.66 -4.85
CA LYS A 285 -21.96 13.64 -3.84
C LYS A 285 -20.73 13.11 -3.10
N PHE A 286 -19.53 13.45 -3.53
CA PHE A 286 -18.29 12.94 -2.96
C PHE A 286 -17.96 13.63 -1.63
N ARG A 287 -17.71 12.86 -0.58
CA ARG A 287 -17.39 13.36 0.77
C ARG A 287 -15.89 13.58 0.96
N PHE A 288 -15.47 14.83 0.99
CA PHE A 288 -14.10 15.23 1.28
C PHE A 288 -13.91 15.38 2.79
N GLY A 289 -12.98 14.61 3.37
CA GLY A 289 -12.63 14.74 4.78
C GLY A 289 -12.02 16.11 5.15
N PRO A 290 -11.98 16.46 6.43
CA PRO A 290 -11.54 17.76 6.92
C PRO A 290 -10.04 18.05 6.73
N GLY A 291 -9.21 17.03 6.62
CA GLY A 291 -7.76 17.12 6.45
C GLY A 291 -7.35 17.40 5.00
N PHE A 292 -6.67 16.42 4.39
CA PHE A 292 -6.22 16.49 3.01
C PHE A 292 -7.38 16.68 2.00
N GLY A 293 -8.56 16.14 2.32
CA GLY A 293 -9.75 16.25 1.45
C GLY A 293 -10.10 17.67 1.07
N LYS A 294 -10.01 18.63 1.99
CA LYS A 294 -10.27 20.07 1.67
C LYS A 294 -9.31 20.62 0.63
N ALA A 295 -8.02 20.29 0.76
CA ALA A 295 -7.00 20.70 -0.20
C ALA A 295 -7.23 20.04 -1.57
N LEU A 296 -7.53 18.74 -1.58
CA LEU A 296 -7.84 18.00 -2.80
C LEU A 296 -9.07 18.54 -3.51
N ASN A 297 -10.17 18.82 -2.80
CA ASN A 297 -11.38 19.41 -3.39
C ASN A 297 -11.07 20.72 -4.14
N LYS A 298 -10.24 21.60 -3.52
CA LYS A 298 -9.82 22.85 -4.16
C LYS A 298 -9.00 22.59 -5.44
N LEU A 299 -8.10 21.61 -5.42
CA LEU A 299 -7.23 21.27 -6.54
C LEU A 299 -8.04 20.66 -7.69
N VAL A 300 -8.86 19.64 -7.44
CA VAL A 300 -9.62 18.96 -8.50
C VAL A 300 -10.59 19.91 -9.19
N ARG A 301 -11.26 20.83 -8.44
CA ARG A 301 -12.09 21.90 -9.02
C ARG A 301 -11.33 22.85 -9.94
N ALA A 302 -10.02 22.96 -9.78
CA ALA A 302 -9.16 23.73 -10.69
C ALA A 302 -8.65 22.91 -11.88
N GLY A 303 -9.00 21.62 -11.99
CA GLY A 303 -8.49 20.68 -13.00
C GLY A 303 -7.11 20.14 -12.70
N ILE A 304 -6.69 20.18 -11.43
CA ILE A 304 -5.39 19.72 -10.94
C ILE A 304 -5.61 18.47 -10.09
N GLY A 305 -5.02 17.36 -10.47
CA GLY A 305 -4.94 16.15 -9.65
C GLY A 305 -3.65 16.12 -8.80
N ILE A 306 -3.72 15.40 -7.72
CA ILE A 306 -2.55 14.99 -6.96
C ILE A 306 -2.62 13.48 -6.73
N HIS A 307 -1.49 12.79 -6.81
CA HIS A 307 -1.49 11.35 -6.67
C HIS A 307 -0.19 10.84 -6.05
N HIS A 308 -0.27 10.20 -4.88
CA HIS A 308 0.85 9.55 -4.20
C HIS A 308 0.36 8.49 -3.19
N ALA A 309 1.25 7.61 -2.76
CA ALA A 309 0.93 6.49 -1.86
C ALA A 309 0.40 6.90 -0.47
N GLY A 310 0.64 8.16 -0.06
CA GLY A 310 0.15 8.68 1.23
C GLY A 310 -1.30 9.18 1.21
N MET A 311 -2.00 9.11 0.06
CA MET A 311 -3.42 9.49 -0.05
C MET A 311 -4.32 8.32 0.34
N LEU A 312 -5.53 8.67 0.83
CA LEU A 312 -6.58 7.67 1.02
C LEU A 312 -6.93 6.99 -0.33
N PRO A 313 -7.24 5.70 -0.35
CA PRO A 313 -7.63 4.97 -1.57
C PRO A 313 -8.76 5.65 -2.34
N LYS A 314 -9.81 6.11 -1.65
CA LYS A 314 -10.92 6.83 -2.27
C LYS A 314 -10.50 8.10 -3.02
N TYR A 315 -9.54 8.85 -2.49
CA TYR A 315 -9.03 10.05 -3.17
C TYR A 315 -8.20 9.72 -4.41
N ARG A 316 -7.43 8.62 -4.36
CA ARG A 316 -6.70 8.14 -5.54
C ARG A 316 -7.65 7.72 -6.65
N ARG A 317 -8.68 6.93 -6.32
CA ARG A 317 -9.73 6.53 -7.27
C ARG A 317 -10.43 7.74 -7.90
N LEU A 318 -10.84 8.73 -7.09
CA LEU A 318 -11.45 9.95 -7.60
C LEU A 318 -10.55 10.67 -8.62
N VAL A 319 -9.26 10.83 -8.31
CA VAL A 319 -8.29 11.47 -9.22
C VAL A 319 -8.12 10.68 -10.51
N GLU A 320 -8.05 9.35 -10.43
CA GLU A 320 -7.94 8.45 -11.58
C GLU A 320 -9.18 8.54 -12.49
N GLN A 321 -10.37 8.50 -11.92
CA GLN A 321 -11.64 8.60 -12.65
C GLN A 321 -11.80 9.96 -13.33
N LEU A 322 -11.56 11.07 -12.62
CA LEU A 322 -11.59 12.40 -13.22
C LEU A 322 -10.54 12.57 -14.32
N ALA A 323 -9.39 11.88 -14.21
CA ALA A 323 -8.36 11.90 -15.24
C ALA A 323 -8.76 11.04 -16.45
N GLN A 324 -9.41 9.90 -16.27
CA GLN A 324 -9.96 9.07 -17.35
C GLN A 324 -11.04 9.80 -18.13
N GLU A 325 -11.88 10.59 -17.45
CA GLU A 325 -12.86 11.50 -18.07
C GLU A 325 -12.21 12.71 -18.80
N GLY A 326 -10.89 12.86 -18.73
CA GLY A 326 -10.13 13.92 -19.36
C GLY A 326 -10.32 15.30 -18.69
N LEU A 327 -10.87 15.34 -17.49
CA LEU A 327 -11.20 16.59 -16.77
C LEU A 327 -9.99 17.17 -16.01
N LEU A 328 -9.07 16.32 -15.56
CA LEU A 328 -7.81 16.77 -14.96
C LEU A 328 -6.77 17.00 -16.06
N LYS A 329 -6.36 18.25 -16.20
CA LYS A 329 -5.36 18.64 -17.21
C LYS A 329 -3.94 18.50 -16.71
N VAL A 330 -3.74 18.56 -15.39
CA VAL A 330 -2.44 18.42 -14.74
C VAL A 330 -2.57 17.50 -13.54
N ILE A 331 -1.63 16.59 -13.36
CA ILE A 331 -1.57 15.69 -12.19
C ILE A 331 -0.15 15.76 -11.62
N CYS A 332 -0.04 16.19 -10.36
CA CYS A 332 1.23 16.17 -9.62
C CYS A 332 1.34 14.85 -8.85
N GLY A 333 2.43 14.12 -9.05
CA GLY A 333 2.60 12.85 -8.35
C GLY A 333 4.05 12.48 -8.09
N THR A 334 4.27 11.31 -7.45
CA THR A 334 5.61 10.80 -7.17
C THR A 334 6.06 9.78 -8.20
N ASP A 335 7.37 9.47 -8.25
CA ASP A 335 7.95 8.46 -9.16
C ASP A 335 7.47 7.03 -8.86
N THR A 336 7.04 6.75 -7.63
CA THR A 336 6.45 5.47 -7.21
C THR A 336 5.11 5.16 -7.91
N LEU A 337 4.51 6.15 -8.54
CA LEU A 337 3.38 6.03 -9.45
C LEU A 337 3.69 5.24 -10.74
N GLY A 338 4.93 4.78 -10.88
CA GLY A 338 5.40 3.89 -11.93
C GLY A 338 4.62 2.57 -12.04
N VAL A 339 3.90 2.17 -11.00
CA VAL A 339 3.28 0.85 -10.89
C VAL A 339 1.81 1.04 -10.49
N GLY A 340 0.86 0.70 -11.37
CA GLY A 340 -0.57 0.60 -11.02
C GLY A 340 -1.42 1.86 -11.17
N ILE A 341 -1.17 2.75 -12.14
CA ILE A 341 -2.11 3.82 -12.47
C ILE A 341 -2.56 3.72 -13.92
N ASN A 342 -3.84 3.59 -14.09
CA ASN A 342 -4.49 3.66 -15.40
C ASN A 342 -4.97 5.09 -15.70
N VAL A 343 -4.03 6.05 -15.73
CA VAL A 343 -4.31 7.45 -16.06
C VAL A 343 -3.79 7.77 -17.46
N PRO A 344 -4.62 8.32 -18.34
CA PRO A 344 -4.19 8.71 -19.68
C PRO A 344 -3.27 9.94 -19.61
N ILE A 345 -1.97 9.76 -19.85
CA ILE A 345 -0.96 10.83 -19.79
C ILE A 345 -0.45 11.12 -21.20
N ARG A 346 -0.58 12.38 -21.67
CA ARG A 346 0.02 12.83 -22.92
C ARG A 346 1.44 13.33 -22.73
N THR A 347 1.67 14.12 -21.69
CA THR A 347 2.96 14.74 -21.39
C THR A 347 3.44 14.37 -20.01
N VAL A 348 4.71 13.96 -19.89
CA VAL A 348 5.39 13.76 -18.60
C VAL A 348 6.39 14.90 -18.40
N LEU A 349 6.29 15.62 -17.26
CA LEU A 349 7.22 16.62 -16.82
C LEU A 349 8.00 16.12 -15.61
N ILE A 350 9.31 15.90 -15.77
CA ILE A 350 10.20 15.39 -14.71
C ILE A 350 10.89 16.59 -14.05
N THR A 351 10.64 16.79 -12.76
CA THR A 351 11.13 17.97 -12.04
C THR A 351 12.59 17.88 -11.62
N ALA A 352 13.18 16.68 -11.59
CA ALA A 352 14.57 16.46 -11.25
C ALA A 352 15.11 15.17 -11.89
N LEU A 353 16.42 15.11 -12.17
CA LEU A 353 17.11 13.88 -12.59
C LEU A 353 17.90 13.24 -11.44
N SER A 354 17.56 13.56 -10.21
CA SER A 354 18.12 12.96 -9.00
C SER A 354 17.04 12.64 -7.99
N LYS A 355 17.23 11.58 -7.21
CA LYS A 355 16.34 11.18 -6.14
C LYS A 355 17.10 10.69 -4.90
N PHE A 356 16.44 10.71 -3.74
CA PHE A 356 16.92 10.09 -2.51
C PHE A 356 16.57 8.59 -2.52
N ASP A 357 17.57 7.73 -2.26
CA ASP A 357 17.41 6.27 -2.30
C ASP A 357 17.20 5.62 -0.92
N GLY A 358 16.92 6.44 0.10
CA GLY A 358 16.82 5.99 1.49
C GLY A 358 18.09 6.26 2.31
N ALA A 359 19.26 6.33 1.67
CA ALA A 359 20.55 6.59 2.30
C ALA A 359 21.19 7.90 1.80
N ARG A 360 21.14 8.15 0.50
CA ARG A 360 21.77 9.32 -0.14
C ARG A 360 21.02 9.78 -1.39
N SER A 361 21.24 11.02 -1.78
CA SER A 361 20.77 11.50 -3.07
C SER A 361 21.67 10.97 -4.18
N ARG A 362 21.07 10.47 -5.27
CA ARG A 362 21.77 9.99 -6.47
C ARG A 362 21.04 10.36 -7.75
N ARG A 363 21.74 10.32 -8.88
CA ARG A 363 21.12 10.46 -10.20
C ARG A 363 20.20 9.30 -10.52
N LEU A 364 19.17 9.55 -11.32
CA LEU A 364 18.35 8.50 -11.90
C LEU A 364 19.20 7.56 -12.76
N ARG A 365 18.84 6.27 -12.73
CA ARG A 365 19.36 5.28 -13.68
C ARG A 365 18.58 5.39 -15.00
N ALA A 366 19.15 4.91 -16.10
CA ALA A 366 18.48 4.91 -17.40
C ALA A 366 17.13 4.18 -17.34
N ARG A 367 17.07 3.02 -16.65
CA ARG A 367 15.82 2.28 -16.42
C ARG A 367 14.77 3.15 -15.75
N GLU A 368 15.09 3.83 -14.65
CA GLU A 368 14.16 4.68 -13.89
C GLU A 368 13.65 5.83 -14.76
N PHE A 369 14.55 6.46 -15.52
CA PHE A 369 14.20 7.51 -16.46
C PHE A 369 13.23 7.02 -17.54
N HIS A 370 13.53 5.91 -18.19
CA HIS A 370 12.68 5.35 -19.25
C HIS A 370 11.34 4.83 -18.74
N GLN A 371 11.26 4.30 -17.52
CA GLN A 371 9.99 3.94 -16.88
C GLN A 371 9.08 5.15 -16.68
N ILE A 372 9.65 6.27 -16.20
CA ILE A 372 8.91 7.52 -16.01
C ILE A 372 8.53 8.12 -17.38
N ALA A 373 9.49 8.28 -18.29
CA ALA A 373 9.28 8.85 -19.62
C ALA A 373 8.30 8.01 -20.45
N GLY A 374 8.38 6.70 -20.30
CA GLY A 374 7.54 5.73 -21.00
C GLY A 374 6.03 5.86 -20.76
N ARG A 375 5.60 6.65 -19.79
CA ARG A 375 4.19 6.93 -19.54
C ARG A 375 3.57 7.99 -20.44
N ALA A 376 4.39 8.77 -21.14
CA ALA A 376 3.90 9.80 -22.05
C ALA A 376 3.32 9.17 -23.34
N GLY A 377 2.20 9.72 -23.82
CA GLY A 377 1.53 9.30 -25.06
C GLY A 377 0.47 8.21 -24.82
N ARG A 378 -0.75 8.47 -25.25
CA ARG A 378 -1.92 7.60 -25.06
C ARG A 378 -2.21 6.82 -26.33
N ALA A 379 -2.12 5.49 -26.28
CA ALA A 379 -2.49 4.64 -27.40
C ALA A 379 -3.94 4.88 -27.84
N GLY A 380 -4.17 5.03 -29.13
CA GLY A 380 -5.48 5.30 -29.71
C GLY A 380 -5.97 6.76 -29.62
N PHE A 381 -5.26 7.65 -28.90
CA PHE A 381 -5.65 9.06 -28.73
C PHE A 381 -4.59 10.05 -29.19
N ASP A 382 -3.31 9.79 -28.95
CA ASP A 382 -2.22 10.69 -29.27
C ASP A 382 -1.38 10.17 -30.45
N THR A 383 -0.87 11.08 -31.25
CA THR A 383 0.07 10.77 -32.34
C THR A 383 1.52 10.83 -31.87
N ALA A 384 1.79 11.50 -30.75
CA ALA A 384 3.10 11.60 -30.10
C ALA A 384 2.93 11.91 -28.61
N GLY A 385 3.84 11.39 -27.77
CA GLY A 385 3.98 11.76 -26.37
C GLY A 385 5.10 12.77 -26.18
N THR A 386 4.98 13.60 -25.15
CA THR A 386 5.99 14.61 -24.82
C THR A 386 6.62 14.33 -23.46
N VAL A 387 7.94 14.37 -23.38
CA VAL A 387 8.71 14.27 -22.14
C VAL A 387 9.50 15.56 -21.94
N VAL A 388 9.22 16.26 -20.86
CA VAL A 388 9.92 17.50 -20.50
C VAL A 388 10.72 17.26 -19.23
N VAL A 389 11.99 17.59 -19.24
CA VAL A 389 12.85 17.57 -18.04
C VAL A 389 13.16 18.99 -17.62
N GLN A 390 12.92 19.27 -16.36
CA GLN A 390 13.14 20.58 -15.76
C GLN A 390 14.60 20.78 -15.38
N ALA A 391 15.19 21.92 -15.76
CA ALA A 391 16.49 22.34 -15.25
C ALA A 391 16.45 22.57 -13.72
N PRO A 392 17.58 22.48 -13.00
CA PRO A 392 17.64 22.84 -11.59
C PRO A 392 17.17 24.28 -11.33
N GLU A 393 16.43 24.48 -10.24
CA GLU A 393 15.82 25.79 -9.94
C GLU A 393 16.84 26.95 -9.89
N HIS A 394 18.00 26.71 -9.28
CA HIS A 394 19.08 27.69 -9.22
C HIS A 394 19.65 28.03 -10.62
N ASP A 395 19.64 27.09 -11.57
CA ASP A 395 20.05 27.34 -12.94
C ASP A 395 19.02 28.19 -13.70
N ILE A 396 17.74 27.92 -13.50
CA ILE A 396 16.62 28.70 -14.05
C ILE A 396 16.67 30.14 -13.53
N GLU A 397 16.86 30.31 -12.21
CA GLU A 397 17.01 31.64 -11.62
C GLU A 397 18.25 32.39 -12.19
N ASN A 398 19.35 31.66 -12.31
CA ASN A 398 20.59 32.23 -12.89
C ASN A 398 20.41 32.60 -14.35
N ALA A 399 19.74 31.79 -15.15
CA ALA A 399 19.42 32.11 -16.55
C ALA A 399 18.53 33.36 -16.66
N ARG A 400 17.52 33.50 -15.78
CA ARG A 400 16.70 34.72 -15.71
C ARG A 400 17.49 35.96 -15.28
N LEU A 401 18.40 35.82 -14.32
CA LEU A 401 19.29 36.90 -13.92
C LEU A 401 20.20 37.34 -15.06
N LEU A 402 20.73 36.38 -15.82
CA LEU A 402 21.54 36.63 -17.00
C LEU A 402 20.75 37.37 -18.10
N ALA A 403 19.56 36.89 -18.44
CA ALA A 403 18.68 37.52 -19.43
C ALA A 403 18.32 38.95 -19.04
N LYS A 404 17.99 39.21 -17.76
CA LYS A 404 17.76 40.58 -17.25
C LYS A 404 19.01 41.46 -17.32
N ALA A 405 20.17 40.90 -17.03
CA ALA A 405 21.42 41.65 -17.11
C ALA A 405 21.80 41.97 -18.59
N GLN A 406 21.61 41.01 -19.51
CA GLN A 406 21.77 41.22 -20.95
C GLN A 406 20.82 42.28 -21.50
N ALA A 407 19.54 42.23 -21.14
CA ALA A 407 18.54 43.26 -21.52
C ALA A 407 18.91 44.66 -21.01
N LYS A 408 19.63 44.76 -19.87
CA LYS A 408 20.05 46.03 -19.27
C LYS A 408 21.36 46.57 -19.79
N PHE A 409 22.32 45.71 -20.09
CA PHE A 409 23.71 46.09 -20.40
C PHE A 409 24.13 45.74 -21.85
N GLY A 410 23.24 45.16 -22.67
CA GLY A 410 23.54 44.69 -24.02
C GLY A 410 24.64 43.64 -24.01
N ASP A 411 25.65 43.78 -24.89
CA ASP A 411 26.74 42.86 -25.04
C ASP A 411 27.96 43.14 -24.12
N ASP A 412 27.80 44.10 -23.14
CA ASP A 412 28.86 44.40 -22.18
C ASP A 412 29.05 43.27 -21.14
N THR A 413 29.86 42.27 -21.52
CA THR A 413 30.13 41.08 -20.70
C THR A 413 30.76 41.40 -19.34
N LYS A 414 31.52 42.51 -19.21
CA LYS A 414 32.12 42.91 -17.92
C LYS A 414 31.08 43.40 -16.94
N ARG A 415 30.14 44.25 -17.34
CA ARG A 415 29.05 44.74 -16.52
C ARG A 415 28.02 43.65 -16.19
N ILE A 416 27.77 42.76 -17.13
CA ILE A 416 26.93 41.57 -16.90
C ILE A 416 27.54 40.70 -15.81
N ASN A 417 28.81 40.31 -15.92
CA ASN A 417 29.51 39.47 -14.93
C ASN A 417 29.59 40.16 -13.56
N GLN A 418 29.86 41.46 -13.51
CA GLN A 418 29.88 42.22 -12.26
C GLN A 418 28.49 42.28 -11.60
N SER A 419 27.44 42.46 -12.38
CA SER A 419 26.05 42.44 -11.90
C SER A 419 25.61 41.07 -11.39
N LEU A 420 26.15 39.98 -11.94
CA LEU A 420 25.81 38.61 -11.60
C LEU A 420 26.60 38.05 -10.42
N SER A 421 27.84 38.56 -10.18
CA SER A 421 28.77 37.99 -9.20
C SER A 421 28.18 37.90 -7.77
N SER A 422 27.34 38.85 -7.35
CA SER A 422 26.71 38.87 -6.04
C SER A 422 25.28 38.29 -6.00
N LYS A 423 24.68 38.05 -7.18
CA LYS A 423 23.25 37.62 -7.29
C LYS A 423 23.10 36.16 -7.71
N ARG A 424 24.19 35.59 -8.21
CA ARG A 424 24.15 34.20 -8.71
C ARG A 424 23.83 33.23 -7.58
N LYS A 425 22.78 32.44 -7.77
CA LYS A 425 22.39 31.38 -6.85
C LYS A 425 23.34 30.21 -6.94
N LYS A 426 23.74 29.71 -5.78
CA LYS A 426 24.55 28.48 -5.68
C LYS A 426 23.61 27.28 -5.54
N ALA A 427 24.08 26.12 -5.98
CA ALA A 427 23.39 24.87 -5.69
C ALA A 427 23.28 24.68 -4.18
N PRO A 428 22.15 24.13 -3.67
CA PRO A 428 22.02 23.73 -2.27
C PRO A 428 23.13 22.75 -1.84
N GLU A 429 23.47 22.73 -0.56
CA GLU A 429 24.43 21.77 -0.02
C GLU A 429 23.90 20.33 -0.19
N GLY A 430 24.75 19.40 -0.60
CA GLY A 430 24.36 18.02 -0.89
C GLY A 430 23.57 17.81 -2.20
N PHE A 431 23.40 18.85 -3.01
CA PHE A 431 22.68 18.77 -4.28
C PHE A 431 23.41 17.92 -5.32
N VAL A 432 22.75 16.88 -5.83
CA VAL A 432 23.25 16.07 -6.94
C VAL A 432 22.82 16.71 -8.26
N GLY A 433 23.72 17.46 -8.88
CA GLY A 433 23.44 18.26 -10.08
C GLY A 433 23.17 17.43 -11.34
N TRP A 434 22.35 17.98 -12.22
CA TRP A 434 22.12 17.51 -13.59
C TRP A 434 22.12 18.70 -14.56
N SER A 435 22.27 18.40 -15.82
CA SER A 435 22.29 19.37 -16.91
C SER A 435 21.63 18.75 -18.14
N GLU A 436 21.47 19.55 -19.20
CA GLU A 436 21.00 19.09 -20.51
C GLU A 436 21.84 17.91 -21.03
N LYS A 437 23.16 17.96 -20.88
CA LYS A 437 24.04 16.82 -21.22
C LYS A 437 23.72 15.56 -20.43
N THR A 438 23.35 15.67 -19.13
CA THR A 438 22.93 14.53 -18.34
C THR A 438 21.60 13.95 -18.85
N PHE A 439 20.72 14.83 -19.27
CA PHE A 439 19.44 14.46 -19.89
C PHE A 439 19.65 13.72 -21.20
N ASP A 440 20.47 14.27 -22.13
CA ASP A 440 20.77 13.62 -23.41
C ASP A 440 21.37 12.22 -23.20
N GLN A 441 22.28 12.08 -22.24
CA GLN A 441 22.86 10.80 -21.89
C GLN A 441 21.81 9.80 -21.40
N LEU A 442 20.82 10.22 -20.62
CA LEU A 442 19.74 9.35 -20.15
C LEU A 442 18.75 8.97 -21.26
N VAL A 443 18.51 9.87 -22.21
CA VAL A 443 17.65 9.60 -23.39
C VAL A 443 18.27 8.51 -24.27
N GLU A 444 19.58 8.57 -24.48
CA GLU A 444 20.32 7.65 -25.37
C GLU A 444 20.72 6.33 -24.68
N ALA A 445 20.78 6.32 -23.34
CA ALA A 445 21.26 5.16 -22.59
C ALA A 445 20.22 4.01 -22.63
N ALA A 446 20.70 2.83 -22.93
CA ALA A 446 19.89 1.60 -22.73
C ALA A 446 19.66 1.34 -21.23
N PRO A 447 18.53 0.73 -20.84
CA PRO A 447 18.30 0.25 -19.49
C PRO A 447 19.43 -0.69 -19.03
N GLU A 448 19.86 -0.53 -17.79
CA GLU A 448 20.91 -1.38 -17.20
C GLU A 448 20.45 -2.85 -17.16
N PRO A 449 21.37 -3.84 -17.32
CA PRO A 449 21.04 -5.24 -17.15
C PRO A 449 20.42 -5.52 -15.78
N LEU A 450 19.52 -6.50 -15.70
CA LEU A 450 18.96 -6.95 -14.43
C LEU A 450 20.03 -7.70 -13.64
N THR A 451 20.22 -7.32 -12.38
CA THR A 451 21.15 -7.98 -11.46
C THR A 451 20.40 -8.75 -10.39
N SER A 452 20.85 -9.96 -10.09
CA SER A 452 20.29 -10.76 -9.01
C SER A 452 20.56 -10.12 -7.64
N SER A 453 19.62 -10.29 -6.73
CA SER A 453 19.74 -9.93 -5.30
C SER A 453 19.22 -11.09 -4.46
N PHE A 454 19.69 -12.32 -4.77
CA PHE A 454 19.22 -13.53 -4.10
C PHE A 454 19.78 -13.62 -2.68
N ASP A 455 18.92 -13.98 -1.75
CA ASP A 455 19.30 -14.31 -0.37
C ASP A 455 18.56 -15.57 0.09
N ILE A 456 19.14 -16.31 1.04
CA ILE A 456 18.51 -17.50 1.63
C ILE A 456 18.03 -17.18 3.04
N THR A 457 16.81 -17.64 3.36
CA THR A 457 16.16 -17.39 4.63
C THR A 457 15.74 -18.68 5.32
N HIS A 458 15.41 -18.61 6.62
CA HIS A 458 14.83 -19.73 7.38
C HIS A 458 13.53 -20.21 6.73
N SER A 459 12.64 -19.30 6.34
CA SER A 459 11.38 -19.64 5.67
C SER A 459 11.59 -20.43 4.39
N MET A 460 12.60 -20.08 3.58
CA MET A 460 12.91 -20.85 2.36
C MET A 460 13.32 -22.29 2.70
N LEU A 461 14.20 -22.47 3.70
CA LEU A 461 14.65 -23.81 4.08
C LEU A 461 13.52 -24.63 4.71
N LEU A 462 12.65 -24.03 5.50
CA LEU A 462 11.46 -24.67 6.06
C LEU A 462 10.46 -25.09 4.97
N ASN A 463 10.19 -24.22 3.98
CA ASN A 463 9.36 -24.59 2.83
C ASN A 463 9.92 -25.83 2.08
N LEU A 464 11.24 -25.92 1.92
CA LEU A 464 11.88 -27.08 1.29
C LEU A 464 11.73 -28.36 2.10
N MET A 465 11.53 -28.29 3.42
CA MET A 465 11.28 -29.46 4.27
C MET A 465 9.93 -30.14 4.02
N HIS A 466 8.96 -29.44 3.41
CA HIS A 466 7.65 -29.97 3.06
C HIS A 466 7.61 -30.70 1.72
N ARG A 467 8.69 -30.61 0.93
CA ARG A 467 8.75 -31.25 -0.39
C ARG A 467 8.95 -32.76 -0.32
N PRO A 468 8.42 -33.52 -1.29
CA PRO A 468 8.73 -34.90 -1.51
C PRO A 468 10.14 -35.07 -2.14
N GLU A 469 11.16 -34.39 -1.61
CA GLU A 469 12.58 -34.53 -1.98
C GLU A 469 13.50 -34.20 -0.80
N ASN A 470 14.78 -34.54 -0.92
CA ASN A 470 15.74 -34.25 0.14
C ASN A 470 15.97 -32.72 0.25
N PRO A 471 15.59 -32.05 1.36
CA PRO A 471 15.63 -30.59 1.49
C PRO A 471 17.05 -30.00 1.42
N VAL A 472 18.05 -30.76 1.83
CA VAL A 472 19.46 -30.32 1.75
C VAL A 472 19.93 -30.31 0.30
N ILE A 473 19.52 -31.30 -0.50
CA ILE A 473 19.84 -31.37 -1.93
C ILE A 473 19.10 -30.24 -2.67
N ALA A 474 17.82 -30.03 -2.37
CA ALA A 474 17.03 -28.93 -2.95
C ALA A 474 17.66 -27.57 -2.64
N ALA A 475 18.00 -27.30 -1.38
CA ALA A 475 18.67 -26.06 -1.00
C ALA A 475 20.01 -25.87 -1.70
N TYR A 476 20.83 -26.96 -1.79
CA TYR A 476 22.10 -26.93 -2.49
C TYR A 476 21.90 -26.58 -3.99
N ARG A 477 20.93 -27.23 -4.65
CA ARG A 477 20.59 -26.97 -6.06
C ARG A 477 20.22 -25.50 -6.27
N ILE A 478 19.28 -24.95 -5.50
CA ILE A 478 18.86 -23.54 -5.56
C ILE A 478 20.05 -22.60 -5.39
N ILE A 479 20.95 -22.90 -4.43
CA ILE A 479 22.15 -22.08 -4.21
C ILE A 479 23.14 -22.16 -5.36
N GLN A 480 23.25 -23.30 -6.02
CA GLN A 480 24.19 -23.48 -7.14
C GLN A 480 23.64 -22.93 -8.45
N GLU A 481 22.35 -23.01 -8.67
CA GLU A 481 21.69 -22.61 -9.92
C GLU A 481 21.20 -21.17 -9.90
N ASN A 482 21.17 -20.49 -8.73
CA ASN A 482 20.76 -19.11 -8.67
C ASN A 482 21.67 -18.18 -9.48
N HIS A 483 21.17 -16.99 -9.76
CA HIS A 483 21.82 -16.03 -10.68
C HIS A 483 22.91 -15.18 -10.03
N GLU A 484 23.36 -15.55 -8.84
CA GLU A 484 24.43 -14.86 -8.12
C GLU A 484 25.83 -15.25 -8.63
N SER A 485 26.81 -14.43 -8.29
CA SER A 485 28.22 -14.74 -8.56
C SER A 485 28.70 -15.98 -7.79
N PRO A 486 29.72 -16.70 -8.30
CA PRO A 486 30.25 -17.86 -7.57
C PRO A 486 30.78 -17.54 -6.16
N ALA A 487 31.21 -16.31 -5.92
CA ALA A 487 31.62 -15.87 -4.59
C ALA A 487 30.41 -15.75 -3.65
N ARG A 488 29.32 -15.13 -4.12
CA ARG A 488 28.07 -14.98 -3.37
C ARG A 488 27.39 -16.32 -3.13
N ARG A 489 27.38 -17.24 -4.09
CA ARG A 489 26.85 -18.61 -3.91
C ARG A 489 27.56 -19.36 -2.76
N ARG A 490 28.89 -19.21 -2.62
CA ARG A 490 29.63 -19.79 -1.48
C ARG A 490 29.26 -19.17 -0.14
N GLU A 491 28.98 -17.87 -0.14
CA GLU A 491 28.48 -17.18 1.06
C GLU A 491 27.08 -17.65 1.44
N LEU A 492 26.17 -17.75 0.46
CA LEU A 492 24.81 -18.28 0.65
C LEU A 492 24.82 -19.72 1.18
N LEU A 493 25.74 -20.57 0.68
CA LEU A 493 25.89 -21.94 1.19
C LEU A 493 26.31 -21.98 2.67
N ARG A 494 27.28 -21.13 3.06
CA ARG A 494 27.65 -21.01 4.48
C ARG A 494 26.50 -20.54 5.35
N LYS A 495 25.73 -19.58 4.84
CA LYS A 495 24.54 -19.06 5.51
C LYS A 495 23.46 -20.14 5.66
N ALA A 496 23.17 -20.92 4.61
CA ALA A 496 22.24 -22.05 4.68
C ALA A 496 22.63 -23.08 5.73
N ILE A 497 23.93 -23.44 5.76
CA ILE A 497 24.47 -24.36 6.80
C ILE A 497 24.30 -23.76 8.20
N GLY A 498 24.51 -22.45 8.36
CA GLY A 498 24.25 -21.72 9.61
C GLY A 498 22.79 -21.86 10.04
N ILE A 499 21.88 -21.56 9.12
CA ILE A 499 20.43 -21.66 9.37
C ILE A 499 20.01 -23.09 9.74
N TYR A 500 20.48 -24.10 9.04
CA TYR A 500 20.16 -25.49 9.42
C TYR A 500 20.68 -25.86 10.83
N LYS A 501 21.84 -25.35 11.24
CA LYS A 501 22.36 -25.57 12.61
C LYS A 501 21.49 -24.83 13.65
N GLU A 502 21.05 -23.62 13.34
CA GLU A 502 20.16 -22.85 14.20
C GLU A 502 18.81 -23.57 14.37
N LEU A 503 18.21 -24.05 13.28
CA LEU A 503 16.96 -24.83 13.32
C LEU A 503 17.09 -26.12 14.11
N LEU A 504 18.23 -26.85 13.99
CA LEU A 504 18.51 -28.05 14.80
C LEU A 504 18.67 -27.68 16.28
N THR A 505 19.39 -26.63 16.60
CA THR A 505 19.61 -26.22 18.00
C THR A 505 18.31 -25.72 18.64
N GLY A 506 17.46 -25.06 17.87
CA GLY A 506 16.13 -24.59 18.29
C GLY A 506 15.08 -25.71 18.37
N GLY A 507 15.40 -26.95 17.98
CA GLY A 507 14.48 -28.07 18.04
C GLY A 507 13.34 -28.02 17.02
N VAL A 508 13.43 -27.17 15.99
CA VAL A 508 12.41 -27.06 14.92
C VAL A 508 12.54 -28.18 13.92
N ILE A 509 13.77 -28.59 13.66
CA ILE A 509 14.10 -29.76 12.89
C ILE A 509 14.91 -30.70 13.75
N GLU A 510 14.77 -31.98 13.54
CA GLU A 510 15.57 -32.98 14.18
C GLU A 510 16.31 -33.90 13.18
N ARG A 511 17.34 -34.52 13.65
CA ARG A 511 18.09 -35.48 12.85
C ARG A 511 17.67 -36.90 13.20
N THR A 512 17.11 -37.58 12.22
CA THR A 512 16.73 -38.99 12.33
C THR A 512 17.94 -39.90 12.16
N ASN A 513 17.89 -41.13 12.77
CA ASN A 513 18.93 -42.13 12.63
C ASN A 513 18.82 -42.91 11.30
N THR A 514 17.65 -42.90 10.68
CA THR A 514 17.37 -43.54 9.41
C THR A 514 16.87 -42.52 8.42
N PRO A 515 17.30 -42.56 7.16
CA PRO A 515 16.77 -41.62 6.17
C PRO A 515 15.30 -41.92 5.90
N ASP A 516 14.56 -40.88 5.55
CA ASP A 516 13.21 -40.99 5.02
C ASP A 516 13.18 -41.58 3.61
N GLU A 517 12.02 -41.68 2.99
CA GLU A 517 11.84 -42.21 1.62
C GLU A 517 12.57 -41.37 0.55
N HIS A 518 12.93 -40.13 0.86
CA HIS A 518 13.65 -39.20 -0.02
C HIS A 518 15.16 -39.14 0.30
N GLY A 519 15.63 -39.97 1.24
CA GLY A 519 17.04 -40.00 1.65
C GLY A 519 17.46 -38.85 2.56
N SER A 520 16.52 -38.14 3.18
CA SER A 520 16.79 -37.09 4.15
C SER A 520 16.95 -37.66 5.56
N TYR A 521 17.93 -37.14 6.29
CA TYR A 521 18.11 -37.40 7.73
C TYR A 521 17.54 -36.25 8.58
N LEU A 522 16.80 -35.31 7.98
CA LEU A 522 16.19 -34.17 8.65
C LEU A 522 14.68 -34.28 8.53
N CYS A 523 13.96 -34.03 9.62
CA CYS A 523 12.51 -33.92 9.65
C CYS A 523 12.10 -32.71 10.51
N LEU A 524 10.89 -32.21 10.28
CA LEU A 524 10.26 -31.20 11.13
C LEU A 524 9.80 -31.87 12.43
N THR A 525 9.97 -31.20 13.58
CA THR A 525 9.53 -31.67 14.89
C THR A 525 8.07 -31.38 15.20
N GLU A 526 7.50 -30.36 14.58
CA GLU A 526 6.10 -29.97 14.69
C GLU A 526 5.54 -29.71 13.30
N ASP A 527 4.25 -30.03 13.11
CA ASP A 527 3.51 -29.57 11.92
C ASP A 527 3.33 -28.05 12.00
N LEU A 528 4.25 -27.32 11.40
CA LEU A 528 4.10 -25.88 11.20
C LEU A 528 2.86 -25.66 10.32
N GLN A 529 1.83 -25.02 10.86
CA GLN A 529 0.63 -24.68 10.10
C GLN A 529 1.01 -23.95 8.81
N ASP A 530 0.58 -24.49 7.70
CA ASP A 530 1.06 -24.20 6.33
C ASP A 530 1.14 -22.73 5.91
N ASN A 531 0.34 -21.85 6.52
CA ASN A 531 0.24 -20.45 6.12
C ASN A 531 0.68 -19.44 7.20
N PHE A 532 0.78 -19.87 8.43
CA PHE A 532 0.88 -18.95 9.57
C PHE A 532 2.30 -18.47 9.87
N ALA A 533 3.26 -19.39 9.95
CA ALA A 533 4.62 -19.07 10.38
C ALA A 533 5.51 -18.47 9.28
N LEU A 534 5.16 -18.64 8.01
CA LEU A 534 6.03 -18.30 6.88
C LEU A 534 5.70 -16.94 6.26
N ASN A 535 4.41 -16.53 6.29
CA ASN A 535 3.97 -15.26 5.72
C ASN A 535 4.02 -14.11 6.74
N GLN A 536 3.89 -14.41 8.03
CA GLN A 536 4.02 -13.45 9.13
C GLN A 536 4.88 -14.03 10.27
N PRO A 537 6.19 -13.92 10.21
CA PRO A 537 7.11 -14.59 11.14
C PRO A 537 6.92 -14.24 12.62
N LEU A 538 6.41 -13.02 12.91
CA LEU A 538 6.15 -12.56 14.27
C LEU A 538 4.76 -12.95 14.81
N SER A 539 3.86 -13.48 13.99
CA SER A 539 2.52 -13.88 14.48
C SER A 539 2.62 -15.03 15.49
N ALA A 540 3.48 -16.03 15.24
CA ALA A 540 3.71 -17.12 16.19
C ALA A 540 4.35 -16.60 17.50
N PHE A 541 5.24 -15.64 17.41
CA PHE A 541 5.77 -14.92 18.59
C PHE A 541 4.65 -14.19 19.35
N ALA A 542 3.75 -13.50 18.64
CA ALA A 542 2.64 -12.80 19.27
C ALA A 542 1.73 -13.75 20.06
N VAL A 543 1.37 -14.90 19.49
CA VAL A 543 0.57 -15.93 20.19
C VAL A 543 1.27 -16.44 21.44
N ALA A 544 2.57 -16.78 21.33
CA ALA A 544 3.33 -17.23 22.50
C ALA A 544 3.50 -16.14 23.57
N ALA A 545 3.62 -14.88 23.16
CA ALA A 545 3.75 -13.76 24.11
C ALA A 545 2.42 -13.37 24.76
N LEU A 546 1.26 -13.62 24.10
CA LEU A 546 -0.06 -13.45 24.71
C LEU A 546 -0.24 -14.31 25.98
N GLU A 547 0.36 -15.50 26.03
CA GLU A 547 0.32 -16.36 27.20
C GLU A 547 1.01 -15.76 28.44
N LEU A 548 1.82 -14.73 28.27
CA LEU A 548 2.49 -14.03 29.36
C LEU A 548 1.61 -12.94 29.98
N LEU A 549 0.52 -12.57 29.33
CA LEU A 549 -0.42 -11.55 29.83
C LEU A 549 -1.44 -12.21 30.76
N ASP A 550 -1.88 -11.48 31.78
CA ASP A 550 -2.93 -11.93 32.67
C ASP A 550 -4.32 -11.53 32.09
N PRO A 551 -5.17 -12.50 31.68
CA PRO A 551 -6.49 -12.21 31.12
C PRO A 551 -7.45 -11.51 32.08
N GLU A 552 -7.21 -11.59 33.40
CA GLU A 552 -8.02 -10.94 34.44
C GLU A 552 -7.54 -9.48 34.71
N SER A 553 -6.42 -9.08 34.10
CA SER A 553 -5.91 -7.70 34.27
C SER A 553 -6.81 -6.69 33.53
N PRO A 554 -7.15 -5.55 34.14
CA PRO A 554 -7.88 -4.47 33.46
C PRO A 554 -7.15 -3.93 32.21
N SER A 555 -5.83 -4.08 32.12
CA SER A 555 -5.03 -3.67 30.98
C SER A 555 -4.90 -4.72 29.88
N TYR A 556 -5.40 -5.96 30.08
CA TYR A 556 -5.17 -7.08 29.17
C TYR A 556 -5.50 -6.75 27.71
N ALA A 557 -6.66 -6.17 27.45
CA ALA A 557 -7.08 -5.84 26.10
C ALA A 557 -6.13 -4.86 25.39
N LEU A 558 -5.68 -3.84 26.11
CA LEU A 558 -4.71 -2.85 25.58
C LEU A 558 -3.31 -3.43 25.45
N ASP A 559 -2.93 -4.34 26.34
CA ASP A 559 -1.62 -4.98 26.32
C ASP A 559 -1.53 -6.01 25.18
N ALA A 560 -2.61 -6.79 24.95
CA ALA A 560 -2.74 -7.66 23.80
C ALA A 560 -2.70 -6.87 22.48
N LEU A 561 -3.41 -5.74 22.41
CA LEU A 561 -3.32 -4.82 21.28
C LEU A 561 -1.89 -4.34 21.03
N SER A 562 -1.18 -3.89 22.08
CA SER A 562 0.20 -3.40 21.99
C SER A 562 1.16 -4.48 21.50
N LEU A 563 0.94 -5.71 21.93
CA LEU A 563 1.73 -6.86 21.50
C LEU A 563 1.55 -7.14 19.99
N ILE A 564 0.31 -7.10 19.50
CA ILE A 564 0.02 -7.24 18.06
C ILE A 564 0.62 -6.06 17.28
N GLU A 565 0.43 -4.81 17.76
CA GLU A 565 1.03 -3.64 17.11
C GLU A 565 2.56 -3.79 16.97
N ALA A 566 3.24 -4.36 17.96
CA ALA A 566 4.69 -4.57 17.92
C ALA A 566 5.15 -5.49 16.77
N THR A 567 4.29 -6.38 16.29
CA THR A 567 4.60 -7.32 15.20
C THR A 567 4.37 -6.74 13.80
N LEU A 568 3.66 -5.62 13.69
CA LEU A 568 3.32 -5.01 12.42
C LEU A 568 4.46 -4.15 11.86
N ASP A 569 4.43 -3.90 10.57
CA ASP A 569 5.32 -2.94 9.92
C ASP A 569 5.17 -1.54 10.52
N SER A 570 6.30 -0.85 10.67
CA SER A 570 6.33 0.46 11.31
C SER A 570 5.96 1.58 10.32
N PRO A 571 4.86 2.31 10.52
CA PRO A 571 4.51 3.48 9.73
C PRO A 571 5.35 4.68 10.18
N ASN A 572 6.59 4.73 9.75
CA ASN A 572 7.59 5.70 10.24
C ASN A 572 7.13 7.15 10.22
N GLN A 573 6.28 7.54 9.25
CA GLN A 573 5.73 8.91 9.17
C GLN A 573 4.85 9.24 10.39
N VAL A 574 4.07 8.27 10.87
CA VAL A 574 3.22 8.42 12.06
C VAL A 574 4.09 8.44 13.31
N LEU A 575 5.02 7.51 13.45
CA LEU A 575 5.93 7.42 14.60
C LEU A 575 6.78 8.68 14.78
N TYR A 576 7.33 9.23 13.68
CA TYR A 576 8.04 10.51 13.73
C TYR A 576 7.15 11.70 14.12
N ALA A 577 5.87 11.65 13.76
CA ALA A 577 4.93 12.69 14.17
C ALA A 577 4.61 12.61 15.68
N GLN A 578 4.44 11.39 16.23
CA GLN A 578 4.29 11.16 17.67
C GLN A 578 5.53 11.63 18.45
N GLU A 579 6.74 11.20 18.02
CA GLU A 579 8.00 11.63 18.62
C GLU A 579 8.16 13.15 18.61
N ARG A 580 7.89 13.79 17.47
CA ARG A 580 7.97 15.26 17.35
C ARG A 580 7.00 15.97 18.28
N LYS A 581 5.78 15.44 18.43
CA LYS A 581 4.77 15.99 19.32
C LYS A 581 5.25 15.90 20.78
N ALA A 582 5.70 14.73 21.22
CA ALA A 582 6.23 14.51 22.56
C ALA A 582 7.44 15.41 22.85
N LYS A 583 8.37 15.56 21.92
CA LYS A 583 9.52 16.49 22.04
C LYS A 583 9.07 17.95 22.17
N ASN A 584 8.04 18.37 21.44
CA ASN A 584 7.53 19.72 21.50
C ASN A 584 6.86 20.02 22.85
N GLU A 585 6.07 19.07 23.38
CA GLU A 585 5.40 19.17 24.67
C GLU A 585 6.43 19.22 25.80
N LEU A 586 7.39 18.28 25.83
CA LEU A 586 8.48 18.31 26.81
C LEU A 586 9.32 19.60 26.73
N SER A 587 9.61 20.08 25.52
CA SER A 587 10.35 21.31 25.31
C SER A 587 9.61 22.55 25.87
N ALA A 588 8.29 22.56 25.76
CA ALA A 588 7.46 23.64 26.31
C ALA A 588 7.46 23.57 27.84
N GLN A 589 7.32 22.40 28.43
CA GLN A 589 7.38 22.16 29.88
C GLN A 589 8.74 22.57 30.47
N LEU A 590 9.85 22.01 29.93
CA LEU A 590 11.19 22.32 30.40
C LEU A 590 11.56 23.81 30.25
N LYS A 591 10.97 24.52 29.28
CA LYS A 591 11.10 25.98 29.17
C LYS A 591 10.34 26.71 30.26
N ALA A 592 9.13 26.26 30.58
CA ALA A 592 8.34 26.84 31.68
C ALA A 592 9.05 26.64 33.03
N ASP A 593 9.69 25.46 33.22
CA ASP A 593 10.48 25.12 34.42
C ASP A 593 11.85 25.82 34.47
N GLY A 594 12.22 26.62 33.45
CA GLY A 594 13.46 27.37 33.41
C GLY A 594 14.73 26.55 33.19
N VAL A 595 14.63 25.32 32.67
CA VAL A 595 15.75 24.42 32.42
C VAL A 595 16.68 24.98 31.33
N ASP A 596 18.02 24.90 31.57
CA ASP A 596 19.04 25.40 30.65
C ASP A 596 18.95 24.72 29.24
N TYR A 597 19.37 25.47 28.23
CA TYR A 597 19.26 25.00 26.84
C TYR A 597 19.98 23.65 26.60
N THR A 598 21.20 23.49 27.14
CA THR A 598 22.00 22.27 26.93
C THR A 598 21.38 21.06 27.62
N GLU A 599 20.91 21.23 28.85
CA GLU A 599 20.21 20.19 29.61
C GLU A 599 18.89 19.81 28.94
N ARG A 600 18.13 20.81 28.49
CA ARG A 600 16.89 20.59 27.73
C ARG A 600 17.12 19.79 26.43
N MET A 601 18.18 20.09 25.67
CA MET A 601 18.51 19.31 24.47
C MET A 601 18.86 17.86 24.82
N ASN A 602 19.59 17.62 25.89
CA ASN A 602 19.91 16.27 26.35
C ASN A 602 18.67 15.48 26.77
N GLU A 603 17.68 16.11 27.38
CA GLU A 603 16.42 15.47 27.73
C GLU A 603 15.58 15.18 26.47
N LEU A 604 15.52 16.11 25.51
CA LEU A 604 14.81 15.92 24.24
C LEU A 604 15.40 14.79 23.39
N ASP A 605 16.71 14.54 23.45
CA ASP A 605 17.35 13.44 22.72
C ASP A 605 16.96 12.07 23.26
N LYS A 606 16.46 11.96 24.49
CA LYS A 606 15.97 10.72 25.10
C LYS A 606 14.52 10.40 24.71
N VAL A 607 13.77 11.39 24.22
CA VAL A 607 12.34 11.23 23.88
C VAL A 607 12.18 10.48 22.57
N THR A 608 11.37 9.45 22.60
CA THR A 608 10.94 8.68 21.42
C THR A 608 9.41 8.64 21.37
N TYR A 609 8.87 7.99 20.34
CA TYR A 609 7.43 7.70 20.28
C TYR A 609 7.02 6.70 21.37
N PRO A 610 5.72 6.60 21.75
CA PRO A 610 5.23 5.71 22.79
C PRO A 610 5.54 4.23 22.47
N GLN A 611 6.10 3.52 23.45
CA GLN A 611 6.51 2.11 23.33
C GLN A 611 6.00 1.30 24.52
N PRO A 612 4.69 1.06 24.64
CA PRO A 612 4.14 0.27 25.72
C PRO A 612 4.71 -1.15 25.68
N LEU A 613 4.87 -1.77 26.85
CA LEU A 613 5.39 -3.14 27.04
C LEU A 613 6.78 -3.40 26.42
N ALA A 614 7.57 -2.37 26.11
CA ALA A 614 8.86 -2.53 25.43
C ALA A 614 9.78 -3.56 26.14
N GLU A 615 9.90 -3.47 27.46
CA GLU A 615 10.75 -4.39 28.25
C GLU A 615 10.20 -5.83 28.22
N LEU A 616 8.88 -6.00 28.37
CA LEU A 616 8.24 -7.33 28.33
C LEU A 616 8.43 -7.96 26.95
N ILE A 617 8.18 -7.20 25.88
CA ILE A 617 8.29 -7.66 24.50
C ILE A 617 9.73 -8.05 24.17
N ASP A 618 10.73 -7.26 24.60
CA ASP A 618 12.15 -7.56 24.37
C ASP A 618 12.59 -8.83 25.11
N GLN A 619 12.17 -8.99 26.37
CA GLN A 619 12.47 -10.19 27.18
C GLN A 619 11.78 -11.44 26.60
N ALA A 620 10.50 -11.34 26.27
CA ALA A 620 9.74 -12.42 25.66
C ALA A 620 10.34 -12.82 24.31
N TYR A 621 10.68 -11.86 23.47
CA TYR A 621 11.30 -12.09 22.17
C TYR A 621 12.70 -12.71 22.29
N THR A 622 13.50 -12.25 23.25
CA THR A 622 14.83 -12.82 23.51
C THR A 622 14.74 -14.29 23.94
N THR A 623 13.73 -14.64 24.73
CA THR A 623 13.46 -16.02 25.12
C THR A 623 12.92 -16.83 23.95
N TYR A 624 11.92 -16.33 23.23
CA TYR A 624 11.31 -16.99 22.08
C TYR A 624 12.32 -17.29 20.97
N LYS A 625 13.21 -16.37 20.70
CA LYS A 625 14.29 -16.50 19.71
C LYS A 625 15.24 -17.69 19.99
N GLN A 626 15.35 -18.17 21.24
CA GLN A 626 16.16 -19.33 21.56
C GLN A 626 15.53 -20.64 21.05
N SER A 627 14.20 -20.74 21.09
CA SER A 627 13.44 -21.87 20.54
C SER A 627 13.09 -21.68 19.06
N ALA A 628 12.99 -20.45 18.58
CA ALA A 628 12.58 -20.09 17.24
C ALA A 628 13.64 -19.20 16.54
N PRO A 629 14.84 -19.71 16.21
CA PRO A 629 15.95 -18.89 15.69
C PRO A 629 15.63 -18.18 14.36
N TRP A 630 14.67 -18.69 13.58
CA TRP A 630 14.28 -18.10 12.29
C TRP A 630 13.63 -16.72 12.42
N VAL A 631 13.07 -16.38 13.60
CA VAL A 631 12.49 -15.05 13.83
C VAL A 631 13.56 -13.98 14.06
N ALA A 632 14.81 -14.33 14.24
CA ALA A 632 15.90 -13.40 14.60
C ALA A 632 16.11 -12.23 13.61
N ARG A 633 15.56 -12.33 12.40
CA ARG A 633 15.60 -11.24 11.39
C ARG A 633 14.42 -10.30 11.47
N PHE A 634 13.39 -10.65 12.22
CA PHE A 634 12.13 -9.92 12.32
C PHE A 634 12.01 -9.43 13.77
N GLU A 635 12.62 -8.32 14.09
CA GLU A 635 12.55 -7.77 15.44
C GLU A 635 11.18 -7.11 15.66
N PRO A 636 10.45 -7.50 16.73
CA PRO A 636 9.25 -6.78 17.12
C PRO A 636 9.64 -5.34 17.48
N ARG A 637 8.82 -4.41 17.08
CA ARG A 637 9.04 -2.98 17.33
C ARG A 637 7.88 -2.43 18.14
N PRO A 638 8.02 -2.33 19.47
CA PRO A 638 6.99 -1.74 20.32
C PRO A 638 6.60 -0.36 19.80
N LYS A 639 5.31 -0.13 19.65
CA LYS A 639 4.72 1.12 19.19
C LYS A 639 3.27 1.19 19.63
N SER A 640 2.72 2.37 19.66
CA SER A 640 1.35 2.62 20.08
C SER A 640 0.70 3.61 19.12
N ILE A 641 -0.14 3.13 18.22
CA ILE A 641 -0.91 3.97 17.31
C ILE A 641 -2.40 3.72 17.53
N VAL A 642 -2.84 2.46 17.41
CA VAL A 642 -4.24 2.09 17.71
C VAL A 642 -4.52 2.28 19.19
N ARG A 643 -3.60 1.86 20.06
CA ARG A 643 -3.71 2.08 21.50
C ARG A 643 -3.78 3.58 21.86
N ASP A 644 -2.91 4.41 21.31
CA ASP A 644 -2.90 5.86 21.53
C ASP A 644 -4.20 6.52 21.04
N MET A 645 -4.75 6.07 19.89
CA MET A 645 -6.06 6.51 19.43
C MET A 645 -7.17 6.12 20.40
N TYR A 646 -7.15 4.88 20.87
CA TYR A 646 -8.16 4.36 21.78
C TYR A 646 -8.08 5.02 23.14
N GLU A 647 -6.90 5.10 23.76
CA GLU A 647 -6.67 5.73 25.06
C GLU A 647 -7.02 7.23 25.06
N ARG A 648 -6.80 7.94 23.95
CA ARG A 648 -7.17 9.35 23.80
C ARG A 648 -8.59 9.54 23.24
N ALA A 649 -9.34 8.47 23.05
CA ALA A 649 -10.67 8.50 22.47
C ALA A 649 -10.74 9.31 21.15
N MET A 650 -9.72 9.18 20.30
CA MET A 650 -9.60 9.90 19.04
C MET A 650 -10.17 9.09 17.90
N GLY A 651 -11.01 9.73 17.08
CA GLY A 651 -11.35 9.23 15.75
C GLY A 651 -10.20 9.43 14.76
N PHE A 652 -10.35 8.89 13.52
CA PHE A 652 -9.33 9.01 12.48
C PHE A 652 -8.93 10.48 12.22
N ASN A 653 -9.90 11.34 12.00
CA ASN A 653 -9.65 12.76 11.72
C ASN A 653 -9.03 13.51 12.90
N ASP A 654 -9.41 13.17 14.13
CA ASP A 654 -8.85 13.77 15.35
C ASP A 654 -7.37 13.44 15.48
N PHE A 655 -7.01 12.17 15.26
CA PHE A 655 -5.62 11.70 15.31
C PHE A 655 -4.77 12.35 14.21
N VAL A 656 -5.32 12.44 12.99
CA VAL A 656 -4.67 13.14 11.86
C VAL A 656 -4.38 14.59 12.21
N GLN A 657 -5.34 15.31 12.79
CA GLN A 657 -5.17 16.71 13.19
C GLN A 657 -4.19 16.85 14.36
N TYR A 658 -4.33 16.02 15.39
CA TYR A 658 -3.50 16.07 16.59
C TYR A 658 -2.01 15.91 16.29
N TYR A 659 -1.67 14.99 15.37
CA TYR A 659 -0.29 14.71 14.97
C TYR A 659 0.13 15.41 13.66
N SER A 660 -0.75 16.20 13.02
CA SER A 660 -0.52 16.89 11.73
C SER A 660 -0.14 15.89 10.62
N LEU A 661 -0.96 14.86 10.46
CA LEU A 661 -0.74 13.73 9.54
C LEU A 661 -1.51 13.87 8.21
N GLU A 662 -2.00 15.06 7.82
CA GLU A 662 -2.82 15.28 6.63
C GLU A 662 -2.16 14.74 5.33
N ARG A 663 -0.85 14.62 5.32
CA ARG A 663 -0.09 14.09 4.17
C ARG A 663 0.14 12.57 4.23
N ALA A 664 -0.15 11.96 5.37
CA ALA A 664 0.08 10.55 5.64
C ALA A 664 -1.21 9.78 5.99
N GLU A 665 -2.39 10.36 5.73
CA GLU A 665 -3.70 9.76 6.01
C GLU A 665 -3.81 8.33 5.47
N GLY A 666 -3.37 8.10 4.22
CA GLY A 666 -3.40 6.77 3.61
C GLY A 666 -2.37 5.78 4.20
N VAL A 667 -1.29 6.28 4.82
CA VAL A 667 -0.34 5.41 5.55
C VAL A 667 -0.95 4.98 6.88
N LEU A 668 -1.56 5.94 7.59
CA LEU A 668 -2.28 5.67 8.84
C LEU A 668 -3.42 4.67 8.61
N LEU A 669 -4.29 4.94 7.63
CA LEU A 669 -5.43 4.07 7.34
C LEU A 669 -5.00 2.64 6.99
N ARG A 670 -3.95 2.48 6.18
CA ARG A 670 -3.40 1.16 5.86
C ARG A 670 -2.94 0.45 7.13
N TYR A 671 -2.20 1.14 7.99
CA TYR A 671 -1.74 0.57 9.25
C TYR A 671 -2.91 0.13 10.15
N LEU A 672 -3.97 0.94 10.26
CA LEU A 672 -5.18 0.58 11.02
C LEU A 672 -5.88 -0.65 10.43
N SER A 673 -5.96 -0.73 9.10
CA SER A 673 -6.52 -1.91 8.41
C SER A 673 -5.66 -3.16 8.64
N ASP A 674 -4.34 -3.04 8.59
CA ASP A 674 -3.43 -4.15 8.85
C ASP A 674 -3.52 -4.59 10.33
N ALA A 675 -3.64 -3.64 11.27
CA ALA A 675 -3.84 -3.91 12.69
C ALA A 675 -5.18 -4.65 12.95
N TYR A 676 -6.27 -4.20 12.32
CA TYR A 676 -7.57 -4.86 12.41
C TYR A 676 -7.51 -6.32 11.95
N LYS A 677 -6.90 -6.57 10.79
CA LYS A 677 -6.74 -7.91 10.25
C LYS A 677 -5.85 -8.79 11.13
N ALA A 678 -4.73 -8.23 11.61
CA ALA A 678 -3.83 -8.98 12.49
C ALA A 678 -4.50 -9.36 13.81
N LEU A 679 -5.26 -8.46 14.44
CA LEU A 679 -6.02 -8.75 15.64
C LEU A 679 -7.02 -9.89 15.42
N ARG A 680 -7.77 -9.87 14.31
CA ARG A 680 -8.77 -10.91 13.99
C ARG A 680 -8.17 -12.26 13.62
N HIS A 681 -6.98 -12.30 13.04
CA HIS A 681 -6.40 -13.56 12.53
C HIS A 681 -5.31 -14.15 13.41
N THR A 682 -4.66 -13.35 14.26
CA THR A 682 -3.52 -13.82 15.06
C THR A 682 -3.96 -14.24 16.46
N ILE A 683 -4.95 -13.56 17.04
CA ILE A 683 -5.38 -13.86 18.41
C ILE A 683 -6.32 -15.06 18.39
N PRO A 684 -6.01 -16.15 19.14
CA PRO A 684 -6.89 -17.30 19.27
C PRO A 684 -8.21 -16.91 19.97
N ASP A 685 -9.32 -17.52 19.58
CA ASP A 685 -10.64 -17.26 20.18
C ASP A 685 -10.63 -17.40 21.72
N SER A 686 -9.81 -18.30 22.26
CA SER A 686 -9.67 -18.53 23.71
C SER A 686 -8.99 -17.36 24.45
N ALA A 687 -8.31 -16.47 23.75
CA ALA A 687 -7.60 -15.31 24.30
C ALA A 687 -8.36 -13.99 24.06
N VAL A 688 -9.51 -14.03 23.38
CA VAL A 688 -10.34 -12.85 23.11
C VAL A 688 -11.26 -12.61 24.31
N THR A 689 -11.05 -11.51 25.02
CA THR A 689 -12.00 -11.03 26.05
C THR A 689 -13.05 -10.11 25.43
N ASP A 690 -14.13 -9.84 26.15
CA ASP A 690 -15.19 -8.92 25.67
C ASP A 690 -14.64 -7.53 25.35
N GLU A 691 -13.71 -7.03 26.18
CA GLU A 691 -13.08 -5.72 25.99
C GLU A 691 -12.16 -5.71 24.76
N LEU A 692 -11.43 -6.80 24.51
CA LEU A 692 -10.57 -6.92 23.34
C LEU A 692 -11.40 -6.98 22.05
N ASP A 693 -12.49 -7.75 22.07
CA ASP A 693 -13.42 -7.83 20.94
C ASP A 693 -14.12 -6.49 20.67
N ASP A 694 -14.42 -5.73 21.73
CA ASP A 694 -14.92 -4.36 21.63
C ASP A 694 -13.92 -3.43 20.90
N ILE A 695 -12.61 -3.54 21.22
CA ILE A 695 -11.55 -2.78 20.53
C ILE A 695 -11.45 -3.18 19.05
N ILE A 696 -11.52 -4.48 18.76
CA ILE A 696 -11.47 -5.00 17.40
C ILE A 696 -12.66 -4.47 16.57
N GLU A 697 -13.88 -4.56 17.09
CA GLU A 697 -15.08 -4.06 16.41
C GLU A 697 -15.04 -2.54 16.21
N TRP A 698 -14.60 -1.78 17.23
CA TRP A 698 -14.37 -0.34 17.12
C TRP A 698 -13.36 0.00 16.01
N LEU A 699 -12.23 -0.70 15.97
CA LEU A 699 -11.19 -0.45 14.97
C LEU A 699 -11.70 -0.76 13.54
N GLY A 700 -12.43 -1.87 13.37
CA GLY A 700 -13.06 -2.24 12.11
C GLY A 700 -14.02 -1.15 11.61
N GLU A 701 -14.89 -0.64 12.51
CA GLU A 701 -15.82 0.42 12.16
C GLU A 701 -15.10 1.75 11.86
N LEU A 702 -14.06 2.10 12.61
CA LEU A 702 -13.23 3.28 12.36
C LEU A 702 -12.62 3.26 10.96
N VAL A 703 -12.12 2.10 10.51
CA VAL A 703 -11.57 1.92 9.17
C VAL A 703 -12.67 2.04 8.11
N ARG A 704 -13.85 1.40 8.31
CA ARG A 704 -15.00 1.47 7.38
C ARG A 704 -15.51 2.89 7.19
N GLN A 705 -15.68 3.64 8.28
CA GLN A 705 -16.16 5.03 8.21
C GLN A 705 -15.17 5.98 7.53
N THR A 706 -13.87 5.64 7.52
CA THR A 706 -12.84 6.43 6.86
C THR A 706 -12.77 6.12 5.36
N ASP A 707 -12.70 4.85 5.02
CA ASP A 707 -12.68 4.33 3.64
C ASP A 707 -13.07 2.85 3.66
N SER A 708 -14.33 2.57 3.33
CA SER A 708 -14.90 1.22 3.41
C SER A 708 -14.23 0.22 2.46
N SER A 709 -13.64 0.72 1.39
CA SER A 709 -13.05 -0.11 0.32
C SER A 709 -11.96 -1.09 0.78
N LEU A 710 -11.29 -0.80 1.89
CA LEU A 710 -10.23 -1.67 2.42
C LEU A 710 -10.72 -2.86 3.27
N VAL A 711 -11.90 -2.74 3.85
CA VAL A 711 -12.50 -3.75 4.73
C VAL A 711 -13.68 -4.42 4.04
N ASP A 712 -14.61 -3.65 3.48
CA ASP A 712 -15.82 -4.18 2.86
C ASP A 712 -15.51 -5.05 1.63
N GLU A 713 -14.58 -4.64 0.77
CA GLU A 713 -14.10 -5.50 -0.32
C GLU A 713 -13.57 -6.84 0.19
N TRP A 714 -12.78 -6.79 1.26
CA TRP A 714 -12.22 -7.99 1.86
C TRP A 714 -13.31 -8.86 2.50
N GLU A 715 -14.26 -8.29 3.24
CA GLU A 715 -15.34 -9.02 3.89
C GLU A 715 -16.34 -9.58 2.87
N LYS A 716 -16.75 -8.80 1.86
CA LYS A 716 -17.62 -9.25 0.76
C LYS A 716 -16.99 -10.41 0.00
N LEU A 717 -15.69 -10.31 -0.30
CA LEU A 717 -14.96 -11.38 -0.97
C LEU A 717 -14.78 -12.63 -0.08
N ALA A 718 -14.53 -12.45 1.21
CA ALA A 718 -14.44 -13.55 2.18
C ALA A 718 -15.80 -14.24 2.42
N ALA A 719 -16.90 -13.48 2.36
CA ALA A 719 -18.27 -13.99 2.45
C ALA A 719 -18.77 -14.68 1.17
N GLY A 720 -18.00 -14.62 0.05
CA GLY A 720 -18.37 -15.25 -1.22
C GLY A 720 -19.45 -14.49 -1.99
N GLU A 721 -19.56 -13.16 -1.80
CA GLU A 721 -20.48 -12.34 -2.57
C GLU A 721 -20.08 -12.25 -4.03
N ASP A 722 -21.05 -11.89 -4.91
CA ASP A 722 -20.83 -11.84 -6.36
C ASP A 722 -19.76 -10.81 -6.74
N THR A 723 -18.64 -11.33 -7.18
CA THR A 723 -17.45 -10.54 -7.57
C THR A 723 -17.72 -9.59 -8.75
N ALA A 724 -18.73 -9.87 -9.59
CA ALA A 724 -19.13 -8.97 -10.68
C ALA A 724 -19.83 -7.71 -10.13
N THR A 725 -20.58 -7.84 -9.06
CA THR A 725 -21.22 -6.71 -8.36
C THR A 725 -20.16 -5.84 -7.71
N ILE A 726 -19.20 -6.44 -7.01
CA ILE A 726 -18.05 -5.73 -6.38
C ILE A 726 -17.22 -4.98 -7.44
N ALA A 727 -16.99 -5.60 -8.61
CA ALA A 727 -16.26 -4.97 -9.72
C ALA A 727 -17.02 -3.77 -10.33
N ALA A 728 -18.34 -3.83 -10.39
CA ALA A 728 -19.18 -2.72 -10.88
C ALA A 728 -19.19 -1.55 -9.88
N GLU A 729 -19.25 -1.84 -8.59
CA GLU A 729 -19.14 -0.86 -7.50
C GLU A 729 -17.77 -0.17 -7.53
N HIS A 730 -16.71 -0.91 -7.79
CA HIS A 730 -15.34 -0.39 -7.92
C HIS A 730 -15.18 0.62 -9.07
N ALA A 731 -16.00 0.53 -10.11
CA ALA A 731 -15.97 1.42 -11.27
C ALA A 731 -16.80 2.71 -11.09
N SER A 732 -17.56 2.87 -10.01
CA SER A 732 -18.46 4.01 -9.77
C SER A 732 -17.76 5.15 -9.02
N ILE A 733 -18.04 6.42 -9.43
CA ILE A 733 -17.60 7.64 -8.69
C ILE A 733 -18.50 7.88 -7.47
N GLU A 734 -19.70 7.31 -7.47
CA GLU A 734 -20.61 7.45 -6.34
C GLU A 734 -20.04 6.66 -5.16
N GLU A 735 -19.61 7.36 -4.11
CA GLU A 735 -19.33 6.72 -2.83
C GLU A 735 -20.65 6.11 -2.34
N GLU A 736 -20.67 4.81 -2.09
CA GLU A 736 -21.70 4.25 -1.24
C GLU A 736 -21.67 5.00 0.09
N GLU A 737 -22.81 5.44 0.56
CA GLU A 737 -22.88 5.99 1.90
C GLU A 737 -22.35 4.93 2.86
N PRO A 738 -21.34 5.26 3.70
CA PRO A 738 -20.87 4.29 4.67
C PRO A 738 -22.09 3.81 5.48
N PRO A 739 -22.13 2.52 5.81
CA PRO A 739 -23.26 1.99 6.57
C PRO A 739 -23.44 2.84 7.82
N ALA A 740 -24.69 3.10 8.18
CA ALA A 740 -25.01 3.86 9.38
C ALA A 740 -24.24 3.29 10.58
N VAL A 741 -23.52 4.14 11.32
CA VAL A 741 -22.69 3.70 12.48
C VAL A 741 -23.50 2.98 13.55
N THR A 742 -24.79 3.30 13.62
CA THR A 742 -25.75 2.66 14.54
C THR A 742 -26.12 1.22 14.14
N LYS A 743 -25.78 0.75 12.93
CA LYS A 743 -26.03 -0.64 12.53
C LYS A 743 -25.16 -1.63 13.29
N ASN A 744 -23.91 -1.29 13.56
CA ASN A 744 -23.03 -2.07 14.41
C ASN A 744 -23.15 -1.55 15.86
N LEU A 745 -24.19 -2.03 16.57
CA LEU A 745 -24.49 -1.59 17.94
C LEU A 745 -23.31 -1.77 18.90
N ARG A 746 -22.50 -2.83 18.71
CA ARG A 746 -21.35 -3.08 19.57
C ARG A 746 -20.26 -2.02 19.37
N ALA A 747 -19.83 -1.79 18.15
CA ALA A 747 -18.87 -0.75 17.83
C ALA A 747 -19.38 0.65 18.21
N PHE A 748 -20.68 0.91 18.00
CA PHE A 748 -21.27 2.19 18.32
C PHE A 748 -21.27 2.48 19.84
N ARG A 749 -21.54 1.46 20.68
CA ARG A 749 -21.42 1.57 22.14
C ARG A 749 -19.98 1.94 22.56
N VAL A 750 -18.99 1.29 21.94
CA VAL A 750 -17.58 1.61 22.20
C VAL A 750 -17.27 3.05 21.80
N MET A 751 -17.73 3.48 20.64
CA MET A 751 -17.55 4.87 20.18
C MET A 751 -18.19 5.89 21.14
N VAL A 752 -19.38 5.59 21.65
CA VAL A 752 -20.07 6.46 22.64
C VAL A 752 -19.28 6.52 23.94
N ARG A 753 -18.82 5.38 24.47
CA ARG A 753 -17.95 5.34 25.66
C ARG A 753 -16.67 6.16 25.45
N ASN A 754 -16.01 5.97 24.32
CA ASN A 754 -14.79 6.72 24.03
C ASN A 754 -15.05 8.22 23.90
N ALA A 755 -16.16 8.64 23.29
CA ALA A 755 -16.52 10.03 23.15
C ALA A 755 -16.85 10.71 24.50
N LEU A 756 -17.48 9.96 25.44
CA LEU A 756 -17.67 10.42 26.83
C LEU A 756 -16.34 10.49 27.57
N PHE A 757 -15.55 9.43 27.49
CA PHE A 757 -14.29 9.35 28.22
C PHE A 757 -13.26 10.40 27.77
N ARG A 758 -13.26 10.78 26.49
CA ARG A 758 -12.48 11.92 26.02
C ARG A 758 -12.79 13.22 26.76
N ARG A 759 -14.05 13.40 27.12
CA ARG A 759 -14.46 14.56 27.94
C ARG A 759 -13.92 14.45 29.35
N VAL A 760 -13.93 13.23 29.92
CA VAL A 760 -13.33 12.97 31.25
C VAL A 760 -11.84 13.29 31.25
N GLU A 761 -11.08 12.86 30.23
CA GLU A 761 -9.65 13.18 30.10
C GLU A 761 -9.39 14.69 29.99
N LEU A 762 -10.15 15.35 29.13
CA LEU A 762 -10.02 16.80 28.97
C LEU A 762 -10.42 17.58 30.25
N PHE A 763 -11.36 17.04 31.01
CA PHE A 763 -11.79 17.58 32.29
C PHE A 763 -10.71 17.38 33.36
N ALA A 764 -10.12 16.18 33.46
CA ALA A 764 -9.02 15.86 34.35
C ALA A 764 -7.76 16.70 34.05
N ASP A 765 -7.51 17.03 32.78
CA ASP A 765 -6.42 17.89 32.32
C ASP A 765 -6.75 19.40 32.44
N GLU A 766 -7.87 19.79 33.02
CA GLU A 766 -8.36 21.17 33.16
C GLU A 766 -8.39 21.95 31.83
N ARG A 767 -8.85 21.27 30.73
CA ARG A 767 -8.84 21.83 29.36
C ARG A 767 -10.21 22.37 28.95
N ASP A 768 -10.71 23.33 29.66
CA ASP A 768 -12.00 24.03 29.48
C ASP A 768 -12.26 24.47 28.03
N ARG A 769 -11.25 25.09 27.39
CA ARG A 769 -11.36 25.55 25.99
C ARG A 769 -11.49 24.41 24.98
N ALA A 770 -10.84 23.28 25.25
CA ALA A 770 -10.93 22.11 24.36
C ALA A 770 -12.30 21.45 24.49
N LEU A 771 -12.84 21.36 25.69
CA LEU A 771 -14.21 20.91 25.98
C LEU A 771 -15.25 21.83 25.36
N GLY A 772 -15.10 23.14 25.53
CA GLY A 772 -15.97 24.13 24.91
C GLY A 772 -15.99 24.00 23.38
N ALA A 773 -14.83 23.81 22.74
CA ALA A 773 -14.75 23.61 21.30
C ALA A 773 -15.48 22.35 20.81
N LEU A 774 -15.62 21.31 21.66
CA LEU A 774 -16.40 20.10 21.35
C LEU A 774 -17.91 20.33 21.50
N ASP A 775 -18.35 21.12 22.50
CA ASP A 775 -19.72 21.09 22.99
C ASP A 775 -20.44 22.43 22.94
N GLU A 776 -19.78 23.53 22.49
CA GLU A 776 -20.40 24.87 22.34
C GLU A 776 -21.70 24.84 21.52
N TRP A 777 -21.75 23.96 20.50
CA TRP A 777 -22.92 23.79 19.64
C TRP A 777 -24.19 23.34 20.43
N CYS A 778 -24.03 22.65 21.58
CA CYS A 778 -25.13 22.24 22.44
C CYS A 778 -25.29 23.12 23.70
N GLY A 779 -24.57 24.24 23.78
CA GLY A 779 -24.65 25.22 24.87
C GLY A 779 -23.70 24.96 26.05
N TRP A 780 -22.66 24.13 25.82
CA TRP A 780 -21.57 23.92 26.77
C TRP A 780 -20.29 24.57 26.24
N ASP A 781 -20.15 25.87 26.50
CA ASP A 781 -18.96 26.65 26.17
C ASP A 781 -17.84 26.43 27.20
N ALA A 782 -16.68 27.07 26.97
CA ALA A 782 -15.52 26.95 27.85
C ALA A 782 -15.80 27.45 29.28
N ASP A 783 -16.58 28.52 29.43
CA ASP A 783 -16.89 29.10 30.74
C ASP A 783 -17.73 28.13 31.60
N ARG A 784 -18.74 27.51 30.96
CA ARG A 784 -19.59 26.51 31.63
C ARG A 784 -18.86 25.24 32.02
N TRP A 785 -17.89 24.80 31.19
CA TRP A 785 -17.02 23.70 31.54
C TRP A 785 -16.08 24.05 32.69
N ALA A 786 -15.54 25.29 32.75
CA ALA A 786 -14.73 25.76 33.83
C ALA A 786 -15.51 25.82 35.16
N ASP A 787 -16.75 26.33 35.15
CA ASP A 787 -17.61 26.31 36.31
C ASP A 787 -17.83 24.89 36.86
N ALA A 788 -18.03 23.88 35.99
CA ALA A 788 -18.22 22.48 36.38
C ALA A 788 -16.92 21.86 36.93
N MET A 789 -15.74 22.27 36.43
CA MET A 789 -14.44 21.91 37.00
C MET A 789 -14.24 22.45 38.37
N ASP A 790 -14.53 23.73 38.56
CA ASP A 790 -14.44 24.36 39.87
C ASP A 790 -15.33 23.65 40.92
N ASP A 791 -16.57 23.30 40.54
CA ASP A 791 -17.49 22.54 41.40
C ASP A 791 -16.93 21.14 41.75
N TYR A 792 -16.27 20.46 40.86
CA TYR A 792 -15.68 19.14 41.14
C TYR A 792 -14.43 19.24 42.03
N PHE A 793 -13.49 20.12 41.65
CA PHE A 793 -12.22 20.24 42.34
C PHE A 793 -12.35 20.96 43.71
N ASP A 794 -13.50 21.58 44.01
CA ASP A 794 -13.85 21.99 45.38
C ASP A 794 -14.11 20.80 46.29
N THR A 795 -14.45 19.61 45.74
CA THR A 795 -14.79 18.40 46.50
C THR A 795 -13.70 17.33 46.43
N TYR A 796 -13.14 17.10 45.25
CA TYR A 796 -12.17 16.05 44.96
C TYR A 796 -10.85 16.64 44.46
N ASP A 797 -9.73 16.03 44.85
CA ASP A 797 -8.39 16.53 44.50
C ASP A 797 -7.90 16.07 43.13
N ASP A 798 -8.48 14.98 42.55
CA ASP A 798 -8.01 14.36 41.30
C ASP A 798 -9.12 13.56 40.61
N ILE A 799 -8.93 13.22 39.33
CA ILE A 799 -9.74 12.29 38.55
C ILE A 799 -8.84 11.21 37.96
N TYR A 800 -9.16 9.94 38.21
CA TYR A 800 -8.43 8.84 37.56
C TYR A 800 -8.85 8.67 36.11
N THR A 801 -7.85 8.45 35.23
CA THR A 801 -8.05 8.24 33.77
C THR A 801 -7.38 6.95 33.28
N ASP A 802 -7.06 6.04 34.18
CA ASP A 802 -6.44 4.75 33.92
C ASP A 802 -7.40 3.72 33.29
N ALA A 803 -6.97 2.46 33.16
CA ALA A 803 -7.77 1.38 32.58
C ALA A 803 -9.02 1.06 33.40
N ASP A 804 -8.96 1.20 34.74
CA ASP A 804 -10.11 0.97 35.62
C ASP A 804 -11.17 2.06 35.47
N ALA A 805 -10.75 3.31 35.30
CA ALA A 805 -11.63 4.45 35.03
C ALA A 805 -12.34 4.36 33.66
N ARG A 806 -11.80 3.61 32.72
CA ARG A 806 -12.42 3.31 31.41
C ARG A 806 -13.41 2.15 31.46
N SER A 807 -13.57 1.50 32.61
CA SER A 807 -14.42 0.34 32.74
C SER A 807 -15.85 0.61 32.29
N PRO A 808 -16.49 -0.29 31.54
CA PRO A 808 -17.90 -0.18 31.17
C PRO A 808 -18.86 0.01 32.37
N ARG A 809 -18.46 -0.40 33.57
CA ARG A 809 -19.26 -0.25 34.80
C ARG A 809 -19.48 1.21 35.21
N LEU A 810 -18.60 2.14 34.77
CA LEU A 810 -18.77 3.58 35.04
C LEU A 810 -19.61 4.30 33.98
N VAL A 811 -20.14 3.57 33.01
CA VAL A 811 -21.00 4.11 31.94
C VAL A 811 -22.36 3.43 32.00
N SER A 812 -23.42 4.20 32.13
CA SER A 812 -24.79 3.74 31.99
C SER A 812 -25.34 4.20 30.63
N MET A 813 -25.93 3.29 29.86
CA MET A 813 -26.57 3.58 28.57
C MET A 813 -28.00 3.07 28.59
N ASP A 814 -28.94 4.00 28.43
CA ASP A 814 -30.37 3.67 28.20
C ASP A 814 -30.65 3.75 26.70
N GLU A 815 -30.75 2.57 26.09
CA GLU A 815 -30.95 2.38 24.64
C GLU A 815 -32.42 2.20 24.26
N ASP A 816 -33.34 2.44 25.18
CA ASP A 816 -34.79 2.27 24.91
C ASP A 816 -35.30 3.38 23.97
N THR A 817 -35.17 3.10 22.67
CA THR A 817 -35.69 3.98 21.62
C THR A 817 -37.21 4.03 21.54
N ALA A 818 -37.91 3.13 22.21
CA ALA A 818 -39.38 3.19 22.36
C ALA A 818 -39.80 4.23 23.40
N ALA A 819 -39.00 4.37 24.46
CA ALA A 819 -39.18 5.42 25.46
C ALA A 819 -38.63 6.78 25.00
N HIS A 820 -37.50 6.75 24.25
CA HIS A 820 -36.80 7.94 23.77
C HIS A 820 -36.52 7.82 22.25
N PRO A 821 -37.48 8.18 21.38
CA PRO A 821 -37.32 7.99 19.94
C PRO A 821 -36.11 8.73 19.37
N GLY A 822 -35.21 7.97 18.76
CA GLY A 822 -34.05 8.50 18.02
C GLY A 822 -32.85 8.95 18.90
N VAL A 823 -32.91 8.74 20.22
CA VAL A 823 -31.80 9.10 21.12
C VAL A 823 -31.52 8.01 22.15
N TRP A 824 -30.23 7.85 22.52
CA TRP A 824 -29.84 7.12 23.72
C TRP A 824 -29.55 8.13 24.85
N LYS A 825 -29.88 7.78 26.08
CA LYS A 825 -29.44 8.54 27.26
C LYS A 825 -28.27 7.86 27.88
N VAL A 826 -27.21 8.64 28.10
CA VAL A 826 -25.94 8.10 28.59
C VAL A 826 -25.45 8.91 29.79
N GLN A 827 -24.81 8.21 30.71
CA GLN A 827 -24.20 8.79 31.88
C GLN A 827 -22.83 8.17 32.11
N GLN A 828 -21.82 9.01 32.28
CA GLN A 828 -20.44 8.61 32.62
C GLN A 828 -20.12 9.14 34.02
N SER A 829 -19.88 8.25 34.97
CA SER A 829 -19.34 8.63 36.29
C SER A 829 -17.84 8.86 36.22
N PHE A 830 -17.31 9.79 37.01
CA PHE A 830 -15.88 9.99 37.17
C PHE A 830 -15.31 9.00 38.19
N ALA A 831 -14.10 8.57 37.99
CA ALA A 831 -13.36 7.77 38.95
C ALA A 831 -12.61 8.74 39.89
N ASP A 832 -13.20 8.99 41.03
CA ASP A 832 -12.66 9.87 42.05
C ASP A 832 -11.73 9.12 43.03
N PRO A 833 -10.84 9.82 43.78
CA PRO A 833 -9.92 9.20 44.73
C PRO A 833 -10.56 8.50 45.93
N GLU A 834 -11.85 8.75 46.17
CA GLU A 834 -12.60 8.22 47.30
C GLU A 834 -13.52 7.05 46.91
N ASP A 835 -13.56 6.66 45.61
CA ASP A 835 -14.43 5.63 45.04
C ASP A 835 -15.94 5.90 45.26
N ASN A 836 -16.35 7.17 45.30
CA ASN A 836 -17.76 7.55 45.48
C ASN A 836 -18.56 7.43 44.18
N PHE A 837 -17.98 7.74 43.04
CA PHE A 837 -18.54 7.71 41.67
C PHE A 837 -19.85 8.50 41.52
N ASP A 838 -20.03 9.54 42.31
CA ASP A 838 -21.23 10.36 42.41
C ASP A 838 -21.26 11.61 41.55
N PHE A 839 -20.16 11.89 40.87
CA PHE A 839 -19.99 13.02 39.95
C PHE A 839 -19.77 12.50 38.51
N GLY A 840 -20.25 13.25 37.51
CA GLY A 840 -20.01 12.82 36.12
C GLY A 840 -20.79 13.62 35.07
N ILE A 841 -20.86 13.07 33.86
CA ILE A 841 -21.47 13.67 32.69
C ILE A 841 -22.75 12.92 32.31
N ARG A 842 -23.87 13.66 32.11
CA ARG A 842 -25.11 13.14 31.49
C ARG A 842 -25.26 13.74 30.12
N ALA A 843 -25.52 12.88 29.10
CA ALA A 843 -25.70 13.30 27.73
C ALA A 843 -26.79 12.51 27.02
N GLU A 844 -27.26 13.05 25.91
CA GLU A 844 -28.05 12.36 24.89
C GLU A 844 -27.20 12.10 23.64
N VAL A 845 -27.30 10.90 23.07
CA VAL A 845 -26.68 10.53 21.78
C VAL A 845 -27.77 10.61 20.71
N ASP A 846 -27.65 11.51 19.77
CA ASP A 846 -28.56 11.61 18.63
C ASP A 846 -28.18 10.60 17.57
N LEU A 847 -29.01 9.57 17.37
CA LEU A 847 -28.71 8.45 16.48
C LEU A 847 -28.70 8.90 15.01
N ALA A 848 -29.65 9.73 14.59
CA ALA A 848 -29.74 10.17 13.20
C ALA A 848 -28.58 11.11 12.86
N ALA A 849 -28.25 12.05 13.74
CA ALA A 849 -27.09 12.92 13.57
C ALA A 849 -25.78 12.13 13.61
N SER A 850 -25.69 11.06 14.42
CA SER A 850 -24.52 10.18 14.47
C SER A 850 -24.32 9.40 13.18
N ASP A 851 -25.41 8.89 12.58
CA ASP A 851 -25.36 8.21 11.28
C ASP A 851 -24.91 9.17 10.16
N GLU A 852 -25.38 10.41 10.17
CA GLU A 852 -24.98 11.43 9.22
C GLU A 852 -23.49 11.84 9.39
N ALA A 853 -23.05 11.96 10.65
CA ALA A 853 -21.69 12.40 10.98
C ALA A 853 -20.65 11.27 10.82
N GLY A 854 -21.04 9.99 10.96
CA GLY A 854 -20.12 8.84 11.02
C GLY A 854 -19.40 8.67 12.36
N TYR A 855 -19.88 9.36 13.42
CA TYR A 855 -19.38 9.28 14.80
C TYR A 855 -20.48 9.70 15.79
N PRO A 856 -20.40 9.32 17.09
CA PRO A 856 -21.41 9.68 18.07
C PRO A 856 -21.56 11.18 18.25
N VAL A 857 -22.76 11.69 18.04
CA VAL A 857 -23.11 13.09 18.33
C VAL A 857 -23.73 13.18 19.70
N LEU A 858 -22.96 13.70 20.67
CA LEU A 858 -23.30 13.79 22.08
C LEU A 858 -23.79 15.19 22.43
N LYS A 859 -25.00 15.29 22.93
CA LYS A 859 -25.54 16.52 23.50
C LYS A 859 -25.44 16.48 25.02
N ILE A 860 -24.53 17.25 25.57
CA ILE A 860 -24.33 17.32 27.01
C ILE A 860 -25.54 17.98 27.67
N LEU A 861 -26.13 17.32 28.67
CA LEU A 861 -27.27 17.79 29.45
C LEU A 861 -26.84 18.44 30.76
N SER A 862 -26.01 17.73 31.52
CA SER A 862 -25.48 18.20 32.80
C SER A 862 -24.12 17.57 33.11
N VAL A 863 -23.30 18.28 33.83
CA VAL A 863 -22.08 17.81 34.49
C VAL A 863 -22.22 18.20 35.95
N GLY A 864 -22.01 17.28 36.89
CA GLY A 864 -22.19 17.52 38.33
C GLY A 864 -22.53 16.23 39.10
N GLU A 865 -22.92 16.39 40.38
CA GLU A 865 -23.34 15.27 41.25
C GLU A 865 -24.65 14.65 40.76
N PHE A 866 -24.83 13.31 41.02
CA PHE A 866 -25.99 12.55 40.59
C PHE A 866 -26.93 12.17 41.69
#